data_4797d2c794aa9ca5d71ddb882be80d24
#
_entry.id   4797d2c794aa9ca5d71ddb882be80d24
#
_cell.length_a   1.000
_cell.length_b   1.000
_cell.length_c   1.000
_cell.angle_alpha   90.00
_cell.angle_beta   90.00
_cell.angle_gamma   90.00
#
_symmetry.space_group_name_H-M   'P 1'
#
loop_
_entity.id
_entity.type
_entity.pdbx_description
1 polymer ?
#
loop_
_entity_poly.entity_id
_entity_poly.type
_entity_poly.pdbx_seq_one_letter_code
_entity_poly.pdbx_strand_id
1 'polypeptide(L)'
;MKLLYTFCLLFLIAINSEAQNHPATAGYDLKKKRLLIQTCSSYLYNSNQGSIDLDSAVVLTCKAYKLPVSLAYDEGFNDGSYLIGKDLIEKGNIDAAKKLFQKSKGVNKVKLALQLGIFYLFKPFTKPDDIKNAHHFITEAVKISNQLKIQKWQHESLMLLGKFYFQINNYPESKKCFSQVVNECRKQNDKAALADALFYQATNQYDLDPEKEKILKEAEALYKNLGFEEKRIITKARICTIYFWHGKINDAKKILYQNAADMRKIGFRQQQYIETTIAYIEGVQFNIKSALYYALKSVKSMESTKDYTFADIFYMRLGLVYLQMGHTDEAIKMSEKSIRYGQNIFSSGSWYKSFMTATASLSMKGKNKEAIEYMNSIKSHYPPPNKFDNMLMNYGYANCYWRIKNYGTAEKYFIKAGEAADGLDSPQTYRDVCNTYSSIALFYANRKNLHKTKLYIDKIDAVSKKYSQNYNSEALQMSLYKLDSLNGNFKSALEHHKLYKKMSDSVLDYAKNKQIEELRFQYETENKEQKIKSLNQETSLQETALKKSKLLNTVSISSLVLLVLIITLLYNRYRLKQKNNAELELKEKEINQKNINLRHLLDEKEWLLKEIHHRVKNNLQTVISLLNSQSAYLENDMALSAIKNSQHRIHSMSLIHQKLYNSENISTINMPNYIKELVEYLRESFSLGQRIRFELKIDPLELDVAQAVPVGLILNESITNSIKYAFPDNRTGMIYVTLQATSENKYLLTIADNGVGFDANISNKKINSFGLSLIKGLSDDLDATFSMENNNGTILKIEFSKEFPINEKRR
;
A
#
# COMPACT_ATOMS: atom_id res chain seq x y z
N MET A 1 8.56 20.79 40.55
CA MET A 1 9.64 20.33 39.65
C MET A 1 9.59 18.83 39.33
N LYS A 2 9.39 17.90 40.27
CA LYS A 2 9.28 16.46 39.94
C LYS A 2 8.07 16.12 39.07
N LEU A 3 6.91 16.75 39.27
CA LEU A 3 5.72 16.53 38.44
C LEU A 3 5.89 17.08 37.00
N LEU A 4 6.61 18.20 36.86
CA LEU A 4 6.91 18.77 35.52
C LEU A 4 7.89 17.89 34.75
N TYR A 5 8.84 17.26 35.43
CA TYR A 5 9.79 16.31 34.83
C TYR A 5 9.11 15.01 34.37
N THR A 6 8.15 14.51 35.17
CA THR A 6 7.35 13.33 34.79
C THR A 6 6.40 13.64 33.61
N PHE A 7 5.83 14.83 33.57
CA PHE A 7 4.99 15.28 32.48
C PHE A 7 5.79 15.53 31.20
N CYS A 8 6.98 16.12 31.29
CA CYS A 8 7.90 16.24 30.13
C CYS A 8 8.41 14.88 29.64
N LEU A 9 8.65 13.91 30.55
CA LEU A 9 9.07 12.57 30.18
C LEU A 9 7.93 11.79 29.50
N LEU A 10 6.70 11.92 30.00
CA LEU A 10 5.51 11.34 29.37
C LEU A 10 5.17 12.04 28.04
N PHE A 11 5.38 13.35 27.94
CA PHE A 11 5.20 14.11 26.69
C PHE A 11 6.27 13.77 25.67
N LEU A 12 7.54 13.57 26.08
CA LEU A 12 8.62 13.08 25.22
C LEU A 12 8.42 11.62 24.78
N ILE A 13 7.82 10.78 25.63
CA ILE A 13 7.46 9.40 25.27
C ILE A 13 6.27 9.40 24.28
N ALA A 14 5.28 10.27 24.47
CA ALA A 14 4.16 10.44 23.54
C ALA A 14 4.62 11.00 22.18
N ILE A 15 5.53 11.99 22.17
CA ILE A 15 6.08 12.56 20.93
C ILE A 15 6.97 11.54 20.19
N ASN A 16 7.67 10.65 20.90
CA ASN A 16 8.46 9.59 20.23
C ASN A 16 7.63 8.41 19.73
N SER A 17 6.39 8.23 20.18
CA SER A 17 5.47 7.19 19.66
C SER A 17 4.69 7.65 18.42
N GLU A 18 4.56 8.96 18.19
CA GLU A 18 3.92 9.54 16.98
C GLU A 18 4.88 9.77 15.81
N ALA A 19 6.19 9.65 16.03
CA ALA A 19 7.15 9.82 14.95
C ALA A 19 7.10 8.61 14.02
N GLN A 20 6.55 8.83 12.82
CA GLN A 20 6.89 8.09 11.62
C GLN A 20 6.01 6.89 11.25
N ASN A 21 4.71 7.04 11.17
CA ASN A 21 3.91 6.07 10.43
C ASN A 21 3.97 6.38 8.93
N HIS A 22 4.55 5.46 8.14
CA HIS A 22 4.41 5.49 6.69
C HIS A 22 2.92 5.38 6.34
N PRO A 23 2.40 6.10 5.32
CA PRO A 23 0.98 6.08 4.96
C PRO A 23 0.42 4.69 4.72
N ALA A 24 1.18 3.82 4.10
CA ALA A 24 0.81 2.43 3.86
C ALA A 24 0.56 1.63 5.15
N THR A 25 1.14 2.05 6.27
CA THR A 25 1.02 1.37 7.56
C THR A 25 0.07 2.07 8.53
N ALA A 26 -0.48 3.21 8.15
CA ALA A 26 -1.44 3.95 8.96
C ALA A 26 -2.69 3.10 9.24
N GLY A 27 -3.07 2.99 10.50
CA GLY A 27 -4.20 2.17 10.94
C GLY A 27 -3.97 0.66 10.90
N TYR A 28 -2.76 0.18 10.63
CA TYR A 28 -2.41 -1.23 10.75
C TYR A 28 -1.94 -1.57 12.16
N ASP A 29 -2.48 -2.67 12.70
CA ASP A 29 -1.96 -3.30 13.91
C ASP A 29 -0.60 -3.98 13.64
N LEU A 30 0.05 -4.45 14.69
CA LEU A 30 1.37 -5.10 14.57
C LEU A 30 1.37 -6.31 13.64
N LYS A 31 0.29 -7.11 13.63
CA LYS A 31 0.17 -8.32 12.80
C LYS A 31 0.15 -7.95 11.32
N LYS A 32 -0.64 -6.95 10.93
CA LYS A 32 -0.72 -6.47 9.55
C LYS A 32 0.56 -5.78 9.10
N LYS A 33 1.25 -5.05 10.01
CA LYS A 33 2.58 -4.50 9.71
C LYS A 33 3.60 -5.60 9.42
N ARG A 34 3.60 -6.68 10.19
CA ARG A 34 4.45 -7.86 9.94
C ARG A 34 4.09 -8.55 8.62
N LEU A 35 2.81 -8.74 8.34
CA LEU A 35 2.37 -9.29 7.06
C LEU A 35 2.85 -8.44 5.90
N LEU A 36 2.77 -7.12 6.00
CA LEU A 36 3.28 -6.18 4.98
C LEU A 36 4.80 -6.37 4.79
N ILE A 37 5.58 -6.34 5.86
CA ILE A 37 7.03 -6.52 5.81
C ILE A 37 7.38 -7.85 5.12
N GLN A 38 6.80 -8.96 5.56
CA GLN A 38 7.08 -10.28 5.02
C GLN A 38 6.62 -10.46 3.57
N THR A 39 5.52 -9.82 3.19
CA THR A 39 5.04 -9.83 1.80
C THR A 39 5.96 -9.02 0.91
N CYS A 40 6.33 -7.80 1.30
CA CYS A 40 7.18 -6.92 0.49
C CYS A 40 8.62 -7.42 0.38
N SER A 41 9.20 -7.95 1.46
CA SER A 41 10.58 -8.47 1.46
C SER A 41 10.77 -9.61 0.47
N SER A 42 9.74 -10.41 0.21
CA SER A 42 9.82 -11.46 -0.80
C SER A 42 10.03 -10.92 -2.22
N TYR A 43 9.59 -9.71 -2.50
CA TYR A 43 9.82 -9.06 -3.79
C TYR A 43 11.26 -8.55 -3.94
N LEU A 44 11.83 -7.97 -2.89
CA LEU A 44 13.24 -7.58 -2.88
C LEU A 44 14.16 -8.79 -2.99
N TYR A 45 13.84 -9.85 -2.26
CA TYR A 45 14.56 -11.11 -2.35
C TYR A 45 14.47 -11.74 -3.74
N ASN A 46 13.28 -11.78 -4.34
CA ASN A 46 13.04 -12.39 -5.65
C ASN A 46 13.53 -11.53 -6.83
N SER A 47 13.63 -10.22 -6.68
CA SER A 47 14.04 -9.31 -7.74
C SER A 47 15.54 -9.03 -7.74
N ASN A 48 16.20 -9.23 -6.61
CA ASN A 48 17.62 -8.98 -6.46
C ASN A 48 18.41 -10.28 -6.66
N GLN A 49 18.98 -10.38 -7.82
CA GLN A 49 19.52 -11.60 -8.37
C GLN A 49 20.93 -11.85 -7.83
N GLY A 50 21.01 -12.44 -6.65
CA GLY A 50 22.20 -13.14 -6.22
C GLY A 50 22.98 -12.57 -5.06
N SER A 51 22.54 -11.50 -4.38
CA SER A 51 23.33 -10.95 -3.26
C SER A 51 22.54 -10.45 -2.05
N ILE A 52 21.22 -10.42 -2.11
CA ILE A 52 20.39 -10.04 -0.95
C ILE A 52 19.65 -11.28 -0.46
N ASP A 53 20.00 -11.72 0.75
CA ASP A 53 19.26 -12.77 1.43
C ASP A 53 17.88 -12.22 1.92
N LEU A 54 17.01 -13.15 2.33
CA LEU A 54 15.66 -12.80 2.76
C LEU A 54 15.65 -11.85 3.96
N ASP A 55 16.56 -12.04 4.90
CA ASP A 55 16.61 -11.23 6.13
C ASP A 55 17.11 -9.82 5.84
N SER A 56 18.09 -9.67 4.94
CA SER A 56 18.52 -8.36 4.43
C SER A 56 17.40 -7.65 3.66
N ALA A 57 16.59 -8.37 2.88
CA ALA A 57 15.41 -7.84 2.21
C ALA A 57 14.37 -7.35 3.22
N VAL A 58 14.19 -8.06 4.34
CA VAL A 58 13.33 -7.64 5.46
C VAL A 58 13.82 -6.32 6.05
N VAL A 59 15.13 -6.17 6.30
CA VAL A 59 15.71 -4.91 6.82
C VAL A 59 15.47 -3.76 5.85
N LEU A 60 15.69 -3.96 4.56
CA LEU A 60 15.44 -2.94 3.53
C LEU A 60 13.95 -2.57 3.47
N THR A 61 13.05 -3.54 3.55
CA THR A 61 11.60 -3.31 3.58
C THR A 61 11.19 -2.48 4.80
N CYS A 62 11.73 -2.83 5.99
CA CYS A 62 11.47 -2.04 7.20
C CYS A 62 11.92 -0.58 7.02
N LYS A 63 13.10 -0.33 6.45
CA LYS A 63 13.59 1.01 6.16
C LYS A 63 12.69 1.75 5.17
N ALA A 64 12.25 1.07 4.10
CA ALA A 64 11.39 1.66 3.07
C ALA A 64 10.04 2.13 3.66
N TYR A 65 9.47 1.35 4.57
CA TYR A 65 8.22 1.69 5.26
C TYR A 65 8.41 2.48 6.56
N LYS A 66 9.65 2.86 6.90
CA LYS A 66 10.00 3.53 8.16
C LYS A 66 9.51 2.79 9.39
N LEU A 67 9.56 1.48 9.32
CA LEU A 67 9.22 0.58 10.42
C LEU A 67 10.48 0.12 11.15
N PRO A 68 10.40 -0.10 12.46
CA PRO A 68 11.52 -0.66 13.21
C PRO A 68 11.86 -2.07 12.71
N VAL A 69 13.14 -2.36 12.52
CA VAL A 69 13.60 -3.70 12.09
C VAL A 69 13.22 -4.76 13.13
N SER A 70 13.22 -4.40 14.42
CA SER A 70 12.75 -5.27 15.49
C SER A 70 11.35 -5.81 15.29
N LEU A 71 10.46 -5.06 14.62
CA LEU A 71 9.10 -5.51 14.35
C LEU A 71 9.05 -6.77 13.48
N ALA A 72 10.01 -6.96 12.60
CA ALA A 72 10.08 -8.12 11.71
C ALA A 72 10.55 -9.40 12.42
N TYR A 73 11.37 -9.23 13.48
CA TYR A 73 11.98 -10.34 14.22
C TYR A 73 11.41 -10.52 15.65
N ASP A 74 10.39 -9.76 16.00
CA ASP A 74 9.94 -9.56 17.40
C ASP A 74 8.78 -10.50 17.78
N GLU A 75 8.76 -11.73 17.29
CA GLU A 75 7.69 -12.65 17.68
C GLU A 75 7.86 -13.23 19.10
N GLY A 76 9.10 -13.25 19.63
CA GLY A 76 9.41 -13.66 20.98
C GLY A 76 9.54 -12.54 22.02
N PHE A 77 9.39 -11.28 21.61
CA PHE A 77 9.80 -10.11 22.37
C PHE A 77 8.65 -9.20 22.82
N ASN A 78 7.42 -9.66 22.80
CA ASN A 78 6.22 -8.83 23.03
C ASN A 78 5.95 -8.42 24.50
N ASP A 79 6.89 -8.58 25.39
CA ASP A 79 6.71 -8.28 26.81
C ASP A 79 7.04 -6.83 27.24
N GLY A 80 7.22 -5.94 26.26
CA GLY A 80 7.51 -4.51 26.53
C GLY A 80 8.90 -4.23 27.14
N SER A 81 9.60 -5.24 27.64
CA SER A 81 10.95 -5.11 28.21
C SER A 81 12.04 -5.06 27.14
N TYR A 82 11.66 -5.08 25.91
CA TYR A 82 12.49 -5.19 24.70
C TYR A 82 13.20 -3.90 24.31
N LEU A 83 12.86 -2.80 24.95
CA LEU A 83 13.33 -1.47 24.58
C LEU A 83 14.80 -1.17 24.96
N ILE A 84 15.47 -2.07 25.70
CA ILE A 84 16.87 -1.84 26.11
C ILE A 84 17.80 -1.98 24.91
N GLY A 85 18.34 -0.88 24.47
CA GLY A 85 19.29 -0.83 23.35
C GLY A 85 18.68 -0.71 21.97
N LYS A 86 17.37 -0.93 21.82
CA LYS A 86 16.65 -0.82 20.54
C LYS A 86 16.84 0.56 19.91
N ASP A 87 16.56 1.61 20.64
CA ASP A 87 16.69 2.99 20.15
C ASP A 87 18.13 3.33 19.75
N LEU A 88 19.13 2.78 20.47
CA LEU A 88 20.53 3.00 20.14
C LEU A 88 20.90 2.35 18.81
N ILE A 89 20.45 1.11 18.58
CA ILE A 89 20.73 0.34 17.37
C ILE A 89 20.00 0.94 16.17
N GLU A 90 18.73 1.27 16.32
CA GLU A 90 17.93 1.87 15.23
C GLU A 90 18.39 3.27 14.85
N LYS A 91 18.91 4.05 15.81
CA LYS A 91 19.57 5.35 15.55
C LYS A 91 21.01 5.23 15.04
N GLY A 92 21.55 4.01 14.92
CA GLY A 92 22.90 3.76 14.44
C GLY A 92 24.01 3.97 15.48
N ASN A 93 23.65 4.19 16.76
CA ASN A 93 24.63 4.38 17.83
C ASN A 93 25.09 3.04 18.41
N ILE A 94 25.78 2.27 17.58
CA ILE A 94 26.17 0.90 17.88
C ILE A 94 27.19 0.81 19.01
N ASP A 95 28.10 1.78 19.13
CA ASP A 95 29.10 1.77 20.19
C ASP A 95 28.46 1.99 21.57
N ALA A 96 27.43 2.82 21.66
CA ALA A 96 26.65 2.96 22.89
C ALA A 96 25.88 1.68 23.21
N ALA A 97 25.34 0.98 22.22
CA ALA A 97 24.68 -0.31 22.40
C ALA A 97 25.68 -1.38 22.90
N LYS A 98 26.89 -1.44 22.35
CA LYS A 98 27.98 -2.32 22.84
C LYS A 98 28.37 -2.01 24.29
N LYS A 99 28.53 -0.75 24.66
CA LYS A 99 28.80 -0.34 26.05
C LYS A 99 27.67 -0.75 27.00
N LEU A 100 26.44 -0.62 26.57
CA LEU A 100 25.27 -1.05 27.32
C LEU A 100 25.25 -2.58 27.48
N PHE A 101 25.59 -3.35 26.42
CA PHE A 101 25.73 -4.79 26.46
C PHE A 101 26.76 -5.25 27.51
N GLN A 102 27.93 -4.59 27.57
CA GLN A 102 28.96 -4.91 28.56
C GLN A 102 28.46 -4.72 29.99
N LYS A 103 27.67 -3.67 30.25
CA LYS A 103 27.11 -3.36 31.58
C LYS A 103 25.89 -4.19 31.96
N SER A 104 25.21 -4.78 30.98
CA SER A 104 23.97 -5.53 31.20
C SER A 104 24.23 -6.93 31.74
N LYS A 105 23.26 -7.48 32.50
CA LYS A 105 23.30 -8.82 33.07
C LYS A 105 22.00 -9.58 32.78
N GLY A 106 22.01 -10.90 32.93
CA GLY A 106 20.83 -11.74 32.84
C GLY A 106 20.13 -11.62 31.48
N VAL A 107 18.80 -11.65 31.48
CA VAL A 107 17.95 -11.60 30.27
C VAL A 107 18.22 -10.35 29.44
N ASN A 108 18.47 -9.21 30.06
CA ASN A 108 18.74 -7.98 29.32
C ASN A 108 20.03 -8.07 28.46
N LYS A 109 21.02 -8.79 28.96
CA LYS A 109 22.26 -9.04 28.21
C LYS A 109 22.01 -9.97 27.03
N VAL A 110 21.15 -11.01 27.18
CA VAL A 110 20.74 -11.88 26.07
C VAL A 110 20.01 -11.06 25.00
N LYS A 111 19.04 -10.25 25.40
CA LYS A 111 18.28 -9.41 24.47
C LYS A 111 19.16 -8.47 23.65
N LEU A 112 20.09 -7.79 24.30
CA LEU A 112 21.05 -6.91 23.62
C LEU A 112 21.98 -7.68 22.69
N ALA A 113 22.44 -8.86 23.12
CA ALA A 113 23.28 -9.72 22.27
C ALA A 113 22.54 -10.16 21.01
N LEU A 114 21.25 -10.57 21.13
CA LEU A 114 20.42 -10.91 19.98
C LEU A 114 20.22 -9.72 19.03
N GLN A 115 19.92 -8.54 19.58
CA GLN A 115 19.75 -7.32 18.76
C GLN A 115 21.03 -6.92 18.01
N LEU A 116 22.18 -6.95 18.69
CA LEU A 116 23.47 -6.70 18.04
C LEU A 116 23.80 -7.77 17.01
N GLY A 117 23.50 -9.04 17.31
CA GLY A 117 23.64 -10.14 16.37
C GLY A 117 22.79 -9.94 15.11
N ILE A 118 21.51 -9.62 15.26
CA ILE A 118 20.60 -9.29 14.17
C ILE A 118 21.10 -8.09 13.35
N PHE A 119 21.53 -7.03 14.03
CA PHE A 119 22.05 -5.83 13.35
C PHE A 119 23.22 -6.16 12.41
N TYR A 120 24.20 -6.93 12.91
CA TYR A 120 25.37 -7.27 12.13
C TYR A 120 25.09 -8.33 11.07
N LEU A 121 24.25 -9.32 11.39
CA LEU A 121 23.95 -10.43 10.49
C LEU A 121 23.11 -9.98 9.28
N PHE A 122 22.08 -9.16 9.50
CA PHE A 122 21.11 -8.78 8.46
C PHE A 122 21.39 -7.42 7.83
N LYS A 123 22.58 -6.92 8.02
CA LYS A 123 23.02 -5.69 7.37
C LYS A 123 23.20 -5.95 5.87
N PRO A 124 22.51 -5.19 5.00
CA PRO A 124 22.73 -5.33 3.56
C PRO A 124 24.20 -5.12 3.20
N PHE A 125 24.76 -5.96 2.33
CA PHE A 125 26.17 -5.92 1.92
C PHE A 125 27.16 -6.13 3.10
N THR A 126 26.89 -7.16 3.88
CA THR A 126 27.69 -7.56 5.07
C THR A 126 29.17 -7.73 4.74
N LYS A 127 30.03 -7.13 5.55
CA LYS A 127 31.49 -7.28 5.47
C LYS A 127 31.98 -8.42 6.35
N PRO A 128 33.18 -8.99 6.12
CA PRO A 128 33.74 -10.04 6.97
C PRO A 128 33.76 -9.71 8.46
N ASP A 129 34.00 -8.45 8.83
CA ASP A 129 33.97 -8.01 10.22
C ASP A 129 32.55 -7.96 10.80
N ASP A 130 31.54 -7.68 9.99
CA ASP A 130 30.14 -7.76 10.40
C ASP A 130 29.79 -9.24 10.75
N ILE A 131 30.23 -10.19 9.92
CA ILE A 131 30.06 -11.63 10.19
C ILE A 131 30.71 -12.05 11.50
N LYS A 132 31.93 -11.61 11.79
CA LYS A 132 32.64 -11.89 13.05
C LYS A 132 31.87 -11.31 14.25
N ASN A 133 31.42 -10.07 14.14
CA ASN A 133 30.63 -9.42 15.20
C ASN A 133 29.28 -10.13 15.40
N ALA A 134 28.58 -10.49 14.33
CA ALA A 134 27.35 -11.28 14.41
C ALA A 134 27.59 -12.59 15.15
N HIS A 135 28.60 -13.37 14.77
CA HIS A 135 28.96 -14.62 15.42
C HIS A 135 29.24 -14.43 16.90
N HIS A 136 30.03 -13.41 17.26
CA HIS A 136 30.37 -13.12 18.65
C HIS A 136 29.11 -12.86 19.50
N PHE A 137 28.24 -11.96 19.06
CA PHE A 137 27.06 -11.62 19.86
C PHE A 137 26.04 -12.75 19.91
N ILE A 138 25.85 -13.49 18.81
CA ILE A 138 24.91 -14.62 18.78
C ILE A 138 25.39 -15.75 19.70
N THR A 139 26.68 -16.09 19.67
CA THR A 139 27.25 -17.14 20.55
C THR A 139 27.22 -16.73 22.02
N GLU A 140 27.45 -15.46 22.33
CA GLU A 140 27.28 -14.95 23.70
C GLU A 140 25.80 -15.03 24.14
N ALA A 141 24.83 -14.76 23.26
CA ALA A 141 23.41 -14.92 23.56
C ALA A 141 23.09 -16.39 23.89
N VAL A 142 23.58 -17.35 23.09
CA VAL A 142 23.41 -18.79 23.33
C VAL A 142 24.02 -19.20 24.66
N LYS A 143 25.25 -18.77 24.93
CA LYS A 143 25.96 -19.08 26.19
C LYS A 143 25.19 -18.58 27.39
N ILE A 144 24.79 -17.31 27.39
CA ILE A 144 24.10 -16.71 28.53
C ILE A 144 22.70 -17.29 28.71
N SER A 145 21.94 -17.53 27.64
CA SER A 145 20.61 -18.14 27.70
C SER A 145 20.65 -19.54 28.29
N ASN A 146 21.71 -20.33 27.95
CA ASN A 146 21.92 -21.67 28.53
C ASN A 146 22.24 -21.60 30.00
N GLN A 147 23.04 -20.62 30.45
CA GLN A 147 23.33 -20.41 31.87
C GLN A 147 22.08 -20.01 32.65
N LEU A 148 21.20 -19.17 32.05
CA LEU A 148 19.97 -18.76 32.70
C LEU A 148 18.88 -19.82 32.67
N LYS A 149 19.02 -20.87 31.88
CA LYS A 149 18.04 -21.95 31.69
C LYS A 149 16.63 -21.45 31.38
N ILE A 150 16.53 -20.30 30.69
CA ILE A 150 15.24 -19.74 30.25
C ILE A 150 15.00 -20.16 28.81
N GLN A 151 14.14 -21.11 28.64
CA GLN A 151 13.86 -21.77 27.36
C GLN A 151 13.56 -20.84 26.20
N LYS A 152 12.68 -19.85 26.42
CA LYS A 152 12.36 -18.85 25.40
C LYS A 152 13.63 -18.25 24.77
N TRP A 153 14.59 -17.86 25.61
CA TRP A 153 15.83 -17.24 25.13
C TRP A 153 16.82 -18.23 24.56
N GLN A 154 16.78 -19.48 25.00
CA GLN A 154 17.56 -20.58 24.40
C GLN A 154 17.07 -20.82 22.95
N HIS A 155 15.75 -20.93 22.75
CA HIS A 155 15.16 -21.10 21.42
C HIS A 155 15.49 -19.94 20.49
N GLU A 156 15.25 -18.69 20.94
CA GLU A 156 15.56 -17.49 20.13
C GLU A 156 17.04 -17.41 19.74
N SER A 157 17.91 -17.69 20.67
CA SER A 157 19.36 -17.67 20.42
C SER A 157 19.79 -18.76 19.44
N LEU A 158 19.25 -19.98 19.56
CA LEU A 158 19.53 -21.09 18.64
C LEU A 158 18.95 -20.84 17.25
N MET A 159 17.74 -20.27 17.15
CA MET A 159 17.17 -19.92 15.85
C MET A 159 18.00 -18.86 15.13
N LEU A 160 18.49 -17.85 15.86
CA LEU A 160 19.36 -16.84 15.27
C LEU A 160 20.74 -17.43 14.88
N LEU A 161 21.26 -18.34 15.67
CA LEU A 161 22.49 -19.07 15.33
C LEU A 161 22.30 -19.94 14.08
N GLY A 162 21.14 -20.59 13.95
CA GLY A 162 20.78 -21.34 12.75
C GLY A 162 20.73 -20.45 11.49
N LYS A 163 20.16 -19.27 11.59
CA LYS A 163 20.17 -18.25 10.52
C LYS A 163 21.59 -17.79 10.17
N PHE A 164 22.41 -17.57 11.19
CA PHE A 164 23.83 -17.24 11.00
C PHE A 164 24.56 -18.31 10.16
N TYR A 165 24.42 -19.58 10.56
CA TYR A 165 25.04 -20.68 9.82
C TYR A 165 24.50 -20.80 8.39
N PHE A 166 23.21 -20.55 8.17
CA PHE A 166 22.65 -20.53 6.83
C PHE A 166 23.29 -19.46 5.94
N GLN A 167 23.46 -18.24 6.46
CA GLN A 167 24.04 -17.12 5.69
C GLN A 167 25.51 -17.35 5.31
N ILE A 168 26.27 -18.06 6.13
CA ILE A 168 27.65 -18.44 5.79
C ILE A 168 27.74 -19.76 5.03
N ASN A 169 26.63 -20.27 4.50
CA ASN A 169 26.50 -21.52 3.74
C ASN A 169 26.89 -22.79 4.53
N ASN A 170 26.89 -22.74 5.87
CA ASN A 170 27.06 -23.91 6.71
C ASN A 170 25.71 -24.57 7.01
N TYR A 171 25.13 -25.20 6.00
CA TYR A 171 23.79 -25.79 6.07
C TYR A 171 23.64 -26.92 7.11
N PRO A 172 24.62 -27.80 7.36
CA PRO A 172 24.51 -28.82 8.39
C PRO A 172 24.31 -28.26 9.80
N GLU A 173 25.11 -27.28 10.21
CA GLU A 173 24.97 -26.64 11.52
C GLU A 173 23.69 -25.79 11.61
N SER A 174 23.28 -25.14 10.52
CA SER A 174 21.99 -24.46 10.45
C SER A 174 20.84 -25.43 10.73
N LYS A 175 20.78 -26.55 10.02
CA LYS A 175 19.75 -27.59 10.20
C LYS A 175 19.74 -28.14 11.63
N LYS A 176 20.91 -28.36 12.23
CA LYS A 176 21.06 -28.85 13.60
C LYS A 176 20.43 -27.88 14.62
N CYS A 177 20.71 -26.58 14.51
CA CYS A 177 20.15 -25.55 15.40
C CYS A 177 18.62 -25.55 15.35
N PHE A 178 18.04 -25.49 14.14
CA PHE A 178 16.58 -25.49 14.00
C PHE A 178 15.94 -26.79 14.46
N SER A 179 16.54 -27.95 14.11
CA SER A 179 16.03 -29.26 14.51
C SER A 179 16.02 -29.45 16.03
N GLN A 180 17.02 -28.90 16.73
CA GLN A 180 17.03 -28.91 18.18
C GLN A 180 15.82 -28.18 18.75
N VAL A 181 15.56 -26.95 18.31
CA VAL A 181 14.39 -26.14 18.77
C VAL A 181 13.08 -26.85 18.43
N VAL A 182 12.92 -27.37 17.22
CA VAL A 182 11.72 -28.09 16.81
C VAL A 182 11.47 -29.31 17.69
N ASN A 183 12.52 -30.10 18.00
CA ASN A 183 12.40 -31.28 18.84
C ASN A 183 12.02 -30.91 20.31
N GLU A 184 12.57 -29.83 20.81
CA GLU A 184 12.25 -29.34 22.16
C GLU A 184 10.79 -28.84 22.24
N CYS A 185 10.34 -28.06 21.25
CA CYS A 185 8.95 -27.61 21.18
C CYS A 185 7.96 -28.79 21.04
N ARG A 186 8.30 -29.82 20.29
CA ARG A 186 7.49 -31.03 20.16
C ARG A 186 7.37 -31.79 21.50
N LYS A 187 8.49 -31.95 22.22
CA LYS A 187 8.50 -32.60 23.52
C LYS A 187 7.61 -31.89 24.54
N GLN A 188 7.53 -30.58 24.46
CA GLN A 188 6.77 -29.75 25.40
C GLN A 188 5.33 -29.46 24.95
N ASN A 189 4.96 -29.93 23.76
CA ASN A 189 3.65 -29.67 23.17
C ASN A 189 3.33 -28.16 23.02
N ASP A 190 4.37 -27.32 22.85
CA ASP A 190 4.20 -25.90 22.56
C ASP A 190 3.96 -25.72 21.06
N LYS A 191 2.68 -25.74 20.68
CA LYS A 191 2.27 -25.67 19.27
C LYS A 191 2.62 -24.33 18.61
N ALA A 192 2.63 -23.24 19.37
CA ALA A 192 2.91 -21.91 18.83
C ALA A 192 4.42 -21.77 18.53
N ALA A 193 5.27 -22.09 19.49
CA ALA A 193 6.73 -22.10 19.30
C ALA A 193 7.15 -23.12 18.24
N LEU A 194 6.48 -24.28 18.18
CA LEU A 194 6.74 -25.30 17.16
C LEU A 194 6.44 -24.75 15.75
N ALA A 195 5.31 -24.09 15.57
CA ALA A 195 4.94 -23.54 14.27
C ALA A 195 5.96 -22.49 13.79
N ASP A 196 6.42 -21.61 14.70
CA ASP A 196 7.43 -20.61 14.40
C ASP A 196 8.79 -21.27 14.08
N ALA A 197 9.21 -22.24 14.88
CA ALA A 197 10.47 -22.97 14.66
C ALA A 197 10.47 -23.71 13.31
N LEU A 198 9.37 -24.37 12.95
CA LEU A 198 9.21 -25.02 11.64
C LEU A 198 9.25 -24.02 10.49
N PHE A 199 8.55 -22.89 10.62
CA PHE A 199 8.58 -21.84 9.62
C PHE A 199 9.99 -21.30 9.39
N TYR A 200 10.74 -20.99 10.45
CA TYR A 200 12.10 -20.50 10.35
C TYR A 200 13.07 -21.58 9.87
N GLN A 201 12.91 -22.83 10.29
CA GLN A 201 13.67 -23.95 9.74
C GLN A 201 13.51 -24.02 8.23
N ALA A 202 12.29 -24.02 7.72
CA ALA A 202 12.01 -24.12 6.30
C ALA A 202 12.50 -22.90 5.53
N THR A 203 12.33 -21.69 6.05
CA THR A 203 12.78 -20.47 5.35
C THR A 203 14.31 -20.34 5.31
N ASN A 204 15.02 -21.04 6.19
CA ASN A 204 16.49 -21.13 6.20
C ASN A 204 16.99 -22.51 5.73
N GLN A 205 16.33 -23.07 4.74
CA GLN A 205 16.78 -24.25 3.98
C GLN A 205 16.95 -23.88 2.52
N TYR A 206 17.73 -24.69 1.80
CA TYR A 206 17.89 -24.54 0.36
C TYR A 206 16.53 -24.61 -0.34
N ASP A 207 16.31 -23.76 -1.32
CA ASP A 207 14.99 -23.59 -1.94
C ASP A 207 14.45 -24.83 -2.65
N LEU A 208 15.33 -25.68 -3.12
CA LEU A 208 14.97 -26.95 -3.77
C LEU A 208 15.04 -28.17 -2.83
N ASP A 209 15.17 -27.95 -1.50
CA ASP A 209 15.14 -29.05 -0.53
C ASP A 209 13.75 -29.70 -0.50
N PRO A 210 13.65 -31.03 -0.76
CA PRO A 210 12.35 -31.73 -0.79
C PRO A 210 11.58 -31.70 0.53
N GLU A 211 12.29 -31.57 1.68
CA GLU A 211 11.66 -31.53 3.00
C GLU A 211 10.99 -30.16 3.28
N LYS A 212 11.42 -29.11 2.62
CA LYS A 212 10.95 -27.73 2.83
C LYS A 212 9.44 -27.60 2.67
N GLU A 213 8.87 -28.21 1.64
CA GLU A 213 7.40 -28.23 1.41
C GLU A 213 6.65 -28.86 2.59
N LYS A 214 7.12 -30.02 3.07
CA LYS A 214 6.49 -30.75 4.16
C LYS A 214 6.52 -29.96 5.47
N ILE A 215 7.65 -29.37 5.79
CA ILE A 215 7.83 -28.54 7.00
C ILE A 215 6.92 -27.31 6.97
N LEU A 216 6.82 -26.63 5.83
CA LEU A 216 5.94 -25.46 5.70
C LEU A 216 4.46 -25.84 5.79
N LYS A 217 4.05 -26.99 5.27
CA LYS A 217 2.67 -27.48 5.41
C LYS A 217 2.34 -27.79 6.86
N GLU A 218 3.26 -28.37 7.63
CA GLU A 218 3.09 -28.61 9.06
C GLU A 218 2.94 -27.27 9.81
N ALA A 219 3.79 -26.28 9.52
CA ALA A 219 3.70 -24.95 10.11
C ALA A 219 2.36 -24.27 9.75
N GLU A 220 1.92 -24.35 8.49
CA GLU A 220 0.65 -23.77 8.03
C GLU A 220 -0.55 -24.36 8.76
N ALA A 221 -0.57 -25.69 8.93
CA ALA A 221 -1.62 -26.39 9.66
C ALA A 221 -1.68 -25.96 11.14
N LEU A 222 -0.53 -25.82 11.79
CA LEU A 222 -0.43 -25.34 13.17
C LEU A 222 -0.94 -23.90 13.28
N TYR A 223 -0.51 -22.97 12.40
CA TYR A 223 -0.98 -21.60 12.40
C TYR A 223 -2.49 -21.50 12.16
N LYS A 224 -3.04 -22.32 11.28
CA LYS A 224 -4.49 -22.41 11.04
C LYS A 224 -5.24 -22.81 12.31
N ASN A 225 -4.77 -23.86 13.01
CA ASN A 225 -5.39 -24.35 14.24
C ASN A 225 -5.29 -23.35 15.40
N LEU A 226 -4.26 -22.51 15.40
CA LEU A 226 -4.04 -21.47 16.40
C LEU A 226 -4.76 -20.15 16.06
N GLY A 227 -5.37 -20.02 14.89
CA GLY A 227 -6.00 -18.79 14.43
C GLY A 227 -5.01 -17.67 14.06
N PHE A 228 -3.76 -18.00 13.76
CA PHE A 228 -2.73 -17.03 13.37
C PHE A 228 -2.78 -16.79 11.86
N GLU A 229 -3.83 -16.08 11.42
CA GLU A 229 -4.15 -15.93 10.00
C GLU A 229 -3.04 -15.22 9.19
N GLU A 230 -2.40 -14.18 9.74
CA GLU A 230 -1.32 -13.48 9.05
C GLU A 230 -0.09 -14.38 8.83
N LYS A 231 0.29 -15.16 9.85
CA LYS A 231 1.39 -16.14 9.74
C LYS A 231 1.05 -17.26 8.75
N ARG A 232 -0.20 -17.72 8.77
CA ARG A 232 -0.71 -18.71 7.81
C ARG A 232 -0.61 -18.22 6.37
N ILE A 233 -1.02 -16.97 6.11
CA ILE A 233 -0.94 -16.34 4.77
C ILE A 233 0.50 -16.25 4.30
N ILE A 234 1.43 -15.83 5.17
CA ILE A 234 2.87 -15.76 4.87
C ILE A 234 3.40 -17.15 4.52
N THR A 235 3.07 -18.16 5.31
CA THR A 235 3.51 -19.54 5.10
C THR A 235 3.00 -20.10 3.77
N LYS A 236 1.74 -19.86 3.43
CA LYS A 236 1.17 -20.21 2.12
C LYS A 236 1.89 -19.52 0.97
N ALA A 237 2.29 -18.27 1.12
CA ALA A 237 3.08 -17.57 0.11
C ALA A 237 4.44 -18.25 -0.13
N ARG A 238 5.10 -18.76 0.93
CA ARG A 238 6.34 -19.54 0.80
C ARG A 238 6.11 -20.90 0.12
N ILE A 239 5.03 -21.62 0.45
CA ILE A 239 4.65 -22.85 -0.23
C ILE A 239 4.39 -22.57 -1.73
N CYS A 240 3.69 -21.49 -2.04
CA CYS A 240 3.45 -21.06 -3.42
C CYS A 240 4.75 -20.87 -4.21
N THR A 241 5.75 -20.22 -3.60
CA THR A 241 7.07 -20.02 -4.22
C THR A 241 7.75 -21.35 -4.54
N ILE A 242 7.72 -22.32 -3.62
CA ILE A 242 8.27 -23.67 -3.84
C ILE A 242 7.54 -24.36 -4.99
N TYR A 243 6.21 -24.33 -5.01
CA TYR A 243 5.43 -24.93 -6.09
C TYR A 243 5.78 -24.31 -7.46
N PHE A 244 5.92 -23.00 -7.50
CA PHE A 244 6.31 -22.30 -8.72
C PHE A 244 7.70 -22.79 -9.21
N TRP A 245 8.69 -22.90 -8.33
CA TRP A 245 10.04 -23.36 -8.72
C TRP A 245 10.11 -24.84 -9.06
N HIS A 246 9.25 -25.68 -8.47
CA HIS A 246 9.15 -27.09 -8.85
C HIS A 246 8.23 -27.33 -10.06
N GLY A 247 7.80 -26.29 -10.77
CA GLY A 247 6.94 -26.42 -11.96
C GLY A 247 5.48 -26.80 -11.67
N LYS A 248 5.08 -26.86 -10.40
CA LYS A 248 3.68 -27.10 -9.98
C LYS A 248 2.85 -25.81 -10.10
N ILE A 249 2.83 -25.22 -11.32
CA ILE A 249 2.32 -23.86 -11.54
C ILE A 249 0.83 -23.75 -11.20
N ASN A 250 0.03 -24.76 -11.49
CA ASN A 250 -1.40 -24.75 -11.20
C ASN A 250 -1.68 -24.77 -9.69
N ASP A 251 -0.92 -25.50 -8.91
CA ASP A 251 -1.03 -25.53 -7.45
C ASP A 251 -0.58 -24.20 -6.84
N ALA A 252 0.52 -23.63 -7.34
CA ALA A 252 0.97 -22.29 -6.96
C ALA A 252 -0.12 -21.24 -7.21
N LYS A 253 -0.74 -21.28 -8.37
CA LYS A 253 -1.84 -20.41 -8.77
C LYS A 253 -3.03 -20.52 -7.82
N LYS A 254 -3.49 -21.76 -7.51
CA LYS A 254 -4.57 -22.00 -6.58
C LYS A 254 -4.31 -21.37 -5.20
N ILE A 255 -3.09 -21.53 -4.68
CA ILE A 255 -2.70 -20.92 -3.40
C ILE A 255 -2.73 -19.40 -3.48
N LEU A 256 -2.24 -18.78 -4.56
CA LEU A 256 -2.24 -17.33 -4.71
C LEU A 256 -3.65 -16.74 -4.70
N TYR A 257 -4.56 -17.32 -5.47
CA TYR A 257 -5.96 -16.86 -5.49
C TYR A 257 -6.60 -16.97 -4.10
N GLN A 258 -6.33 -18.04 -3.39
CA GLN A 258 -6.82 -18.23 -2.03
C GLN A 258 -6.19 -17.21 -1.07
N ASN A 259 -4.88 -16.99 -1.14
CA ASN A 259 -4.20 -15.98 -0.32
C ASN A 259 -4.73 -14.58 -0.59
N ALA A 260 -5.00 -14.23 -1.85
CA ALA A 260 -5.60 -12.94 -2.19
C ALA A 260 -6.98 -12.75 -1.53
N ALA A 261 -7.79 -13.82 -1.46
CA ALA A 261 -9.06 -13.81 -0.76
C ALA A 261 -8.88 -13.70 0.77
N ASP A 262 -7.95 -14.47 1.34
CA ASP A 262 -7.64 -14.46 2.76
C ASP A 262 -7.13 -13.07 3.21
N MET A 263 -6.24 -12.45 2.43
CA MET A 263 -5.74 -11.09 2.69
C MET A 263 -6.88 -10.05 2.71
N ARG A 264 -7.81 -10.13 1.76
CA ARG A 264 -8.99 -9.23 1.75
C ARG A 264 -9.87 -9.47 2.97
N LYS A 265 -10.10 -10.72 3.36
CA LYS A 265 -10.92 -11.09 4.53
C LYS A 265 -10.39 -10.48 5.83
N ILE A 266 -9.07 -10.44 6.02
CA ILE A 266 -8.46 -9.81 7.20
C ILE A 266 -8.31 -8.29 7.07
N GLY A 267 -8.80 -7.69 5.98
CA GLY A 267 -8.71 -6.24 5.74
C GLY A 267 -7.30 -5.74 5.41
N PHE A 268 -6.46 -6.57 4.79
CA PHE A 268 -5.15 -6.16 4.29
C PHE A 268 -5.32 -5.37 2.98
N ARG A 269 -4.94 -4.11 2.98
CA ARG A 269 -5.24 -3.17 1.87
C ARG A 269 -4.27 -3.28 0.70
N GLN A 270 -3.00 -3.60 0.93
CA GLN A 270 -1.94 -3.65 -0.08
C GLN A 270 -2.03 -4.92 -0.94
N GLN A 271 -3.11 -5.03 -1.70
CA GLN A 271 -3.33 -6.17 -2.62
C GLN A 271 -2.37 -6.16 -3.82
N GLN A 272 -1.75 -5.03 -4.14
CA GLN A 272 -0.85 -4.89 -5.30
C GLN A 272 0.26 -5.94 -5.33
N TYR A 273 0.77 -6.36 -4.19
CA TYR A 273 1.83 -7.35 -4.08
C TYR A 273 1.39 -8.74 -4.57
N ILE A 274 0.26 -9.21 -4.09
CA ILE A 274 -0.23 -10.52 -4.52
C ILE A 274 -0.78 -10.48 -5.95
N GLU A 275 -1.40 -9.37 -6.36
CA GLU A 275 -1.95 -9.18 -7.69
C GLU A 275 -0.85 -9.17 -8.76
N THR A 276 0.30 -8.52 -8.50
CA THR A 276 1.45 -8.56 -9.43
C THR A 276 2.06 -9.96 -9.52
N THR A 277 2.02 -10.76 -8.45
CA THR A 277 2.47 -12.16 -8.50
C THR A 277 1.55 -13.02 -9.34
N ILE A 278 0.23 -12.83 -9.20
CA ILE A 278 -0.74 -13.51 -10.06
C ILE A 278 -0.51 -13.11 -11.53
N ALA A 279 -0.33 -11.81 -11.82
CA ALA A 279 -0.03 -11.34 -13.16
C ALA A 279 1.23 -12.01 -13.75
N TYR A 280 2.26 -12.20 -12.93
CA TYR A 280 3.47 -12.91 -13.34
C TYR A 280 3.21 -14.36 -13.73
N ILE A 281 2.56 -15.10 -12.87
CA ILE A 281 2.27 -16.52 -13.11
C ILE A 281 1.37 -16.71 -14.33
N GLU A 282 0.35 -15.87 -14.48
CA GLU A 282 -0.53 -15.89 -15.65
C GLU A 282 0.23 -15.56 -16.94
N GLY A 283 1.14 -14.58 -16.91
CA GLY A 283 2.01 -14.24 -18.05
C GLY A 283 2.96 -15.36 -18.44
N VAL A 284 3.52 -16.07 -17.44
CA VAL A 284 4.38 -17.26 -17.67
C VAL A 284 3.60 -18.41 -18.34
N GLN A 285 2.30 -18.52 -18.04
CA GLN A 285 1.41 -19.51 -18.66
C GLN A 285 0.80 -19.05 -20.00
N PHE A 286 1.20 -17.89 -20.52
CA PHE A 286 0.62 -17.25 -21.71
C PHE A 286 -0.87 -16.91 -21.58
N ASN A 287 -1.40 -16.83 -20.37
CA ASN A 287 -2.76 -16.37 -20.11
C ASN A 287 -2.80 -14.83 -20.08
N ILE A 288 -2.52 -14.20 -21.22
CA ILE A 288 -2.22 -12.78 -21.33
C ILE A 288 -3.38 -11.89 -20.83
N LYS A 289 -4.65 -12.27 -21.06
CA LYS A 289 -5.82 -11.54 -20.55
C LYS A 289 -5.81 -11.44 -19.03
N SER A 290 -5.62 -12.57 -18.35
CA SER A 290 -5.55 -12.62 -16.91
C SER A 290 -4.33 -11.87 -16.39
N ALA A 291 -3.18 -12.01 -17.04
CA ALA A 291 -1.96 -11.28 -16.72
C ALA A 291 -2.18 -9.75 -16.78
N LEU A 292 -2.82 -9.24 -17.84
CA LEU A 292 -3.14 -7.82 -17.99
C LEU A 292 -4.11 -7.35 -16.92
N TYR A 293 -5.18 -8.10 -16.68
CA TYR A 293 -6.17 -7.76 -15.65
C TYR A 293 -5.52 -7.59 -14.28
N TYR A 294 -4.69 -8.57 -13.86
CA TYR A 294 -4.04 -8.49 -12.56
C TYR A 294 -2.91 -7.48 -12.50
N ALA A 295 -2.19 -7.23 -13.60
CA ALA A 295 -1.19 -6.17 -13.68
C ALA A 295 -1.83 -4.78 -13.56
N LEU A 296 -2.92 -4.51 -14.26
CA LEU A 296 -3.70 -3.27 -14.14
C LEU A 296 -4.27 -3.12 -12.73
N LYS A 297 -4.80 -4.21 -12.17
CA LYS A 297 -5.35 -4.23 -10.82
C LYS A 297 -4.30 -3.93 -9.77
N SER A 298 -3.08 -4.46 -9.91
CA SER A 298 -1.98 -4.17 -8.99
C SER A 298 -1.59 -2.69 -9.01
N VAL A 299 -1.54 -2.07 -10.19
CA VAL A 299 -1.29 -0.63 -10.31
C VAL A 299 -2.44 0.17 -9.69
N LYS A 300 -3.69 -0.21 -9.94
CA LYS A 300 -4.87 0.44 -9.33
C LYS A 300 -4.88 0.30 -7.80
N SER A 301 -4.53 -0.88 -7.27
CA SER A 301 -4.41 -1.11 -5.81
C SER A 301 -3.31 -0.24 -5.20
N MET A 302 -2.16 -0.13 -5.86
CA MET A 302 -1.07 0.76 -5.46
C MET A 302 -1.53 2.23 -5.43
N GLU A 303 -2.16 2.71 -6.50
CA GLU A 303 -2.66 4.09 -6.61
C GLU A 303 -3.74 4.40 -5.58
N SER A 304 -4.66 3.46 -5.33
CA SER A 304 -5.74 3.61 -4.35
C SER A 304 -5.24 3.65 -2.90
N THR A 305 -4.21 2.87 -2.59
CA THR A 305 -3.58 2.85 -1.26
C THR A 305 -2.52 3.93 -1.10
N LYS A 306 -2.13 4.61 -2.20
CA LYS A 306 -1.02 5.57 -2.28
C LYS A 306 0.30 5.00 -1.75
N ASP A 307 0.46 3.69 -1.87
CA ASP A 307 1.68 2.98 -1.50
C ASP A 307 2.58 2.79 -2.72
N TYR A 308 3.39 3.78 -3.00
CA TYR A 308 4.34 3.80 -4.12
C TYR A 308 5.72 3.24 -3.75
N THR A 309 5.86 2.60 -2.59
CA THR A 309 7.16 2.16 -2.04
C THR A 309 7.94 1.28 -3.02
N PHE A 310 7.28 0.37 -3.70
CA PHE A 310 7.85 -0.50 -4.73
C PHE A 310 7.08 -0.41 -6.06
N ALA A 311 6.74 0.81 -6.46
CA ALA A 311 5.97 1.09 -7.67
C ALA A 311 6.68 0.62 -8.95
N ASP A 312 8.02 0.58 -8.95
CA ASP A 312 8.83 0.08 -10.04
C ASP A 312 8.46 -1.35 -10.43
N ILE A 313 8.16 -2.22 -9.45
CA ILE A 313 7.75 -3.61 -9.70
C ILE A 313 6.43 -3.69 -10.46
N PHE A 314 5.44 -2.91 -10.05
CA PHE A 314 4.08 -2.98 -10.59
C PHE A 314 4.05 -2.41 -12.02
N TYR A 315 4.71 -1.28 -12.24
CA TYR A 315 4.84 -0.71 -13.59
C TYR A 315 5.71 -1.59 -14.49
N MET A 316 6.79 -2.19 -13.99
CA MET A 316 7.60 -3.16 -14.73
C MET A 316 6.76 -4.34 -15.20
N ARG A 317 5.95 -4.91 -14.31
CA ARG A 317 5.09 -6.05 -14.64
C ARG A 317 4.09 -5.68 -15.72
N LEU A 318 3.43 -4.54 -15.58
CA LEU A 318 2.46 -4.05 -16.56
C LEU A 318 3.12 -3.77 -17.92
N GLY A 319 4.32 -3.18 -17.92
CA GLY A 319 5.11 -2.94 -19.13
C GLY A 319 5.48 -4.23 -19.86
N LEU A 320 5.89 -5.27 -19.12
CA LEU A 320 6.19 -6.60 -19.69
C LEU A 320 4.95 -7.24 -20.32
N VAL A 321 3.79 -7.13 -19.67
CA VAL A 321 2.54 -7.67 -20.24
C VAL A 321 2.17 -6.91 -21.52
N TYR A 322 2.28 -5.59 -21.55
CA TYR A 322 2.06 -4.82 -22.77
C TYR A 322 3.04 -5.18 -23.88
N LEU A 323 4.31 -5.42 -23.57
CA LEU A 323 5.29 -5.90 -24.53
C LEU A 323 4.89 -7.25 -25.13
N GLN A 324 4.46 -8.20 -24.28
CA GLN A 324 3.98 -9.52 -24.73
C GLN A 324 2.76 -9.40 -25.64
N MET A 325 1.94 -8.37 -25.47
CA MET A 325 0.79 -8.07 -26.34
C MET A 325 1.17 -7.33 -27.63
N GLY A 326 2.42 -6.93 -27.80
CA GLY A 326 2.85 -6.08 -28.92
C GLY A 326 2.47 -4.61 -28.78
N HIS A 327 1.97 -4.19 -27.60
CA HIS A 327 1.59 -2.81 -27.29
C HIS A 327 2.82 -2.01 -26.87
N THR A 328 3.63 -1.71 -27.85
CA THR A 328 4.98 -1.15 -27.63
C THR A 328 4.96 0.25 -27.02
N ASP A 329 3.98 1.07 -27.33
CA ASP A 329 3.88 2.44 -26.79
C ASP A 329 3.50 2.41 -25.30
N GLU A 330 2.52 1.59 -24.94
CA GLU A 330 2.12 1.40 -23.55
C GLU A 330 3.25 0.74 -22.74
N ALA A 331 3.95 -0.23 -23.34
CA ALA A 331 5.09 -0.87 -22.71
C ALA A 331 6.22 0.12 -22.42
N ILE A 332 6.55 1.03 -23.34
CA ILE A 332 7.53 2.11 -23.13
C ILE A 332 7.05 3.03 -21.99
N LYS A 333 5.80 3.51 -22.06
CA LYS A 333 5.23 4.40 -21.05
C LYS A 333 5.26 3.81 -19.64
N MET A 334 4.93 2.51 -19.47
CA MET A 334 5.00 1.84 -18.18
C MET A 334 6.44 1.61 -17.74
N SER A 335 7.33 1.28 -18.66
CA SER A 335 8.75 1.13 -18.38
C SER A 335 9.39 2.43 -17.88
N GLU A 336 9.06 3.56 -18.48
CA GLU A 336 9.52 4.89 -18.04
C GLU A 336 9.04 5.22 -16.63
N LYS A 337 7.75 4.91 -16.32
CA LYS A 337 7.24 5.06 -14.95
C LYS A 337 8.00 4.17 -13.97
N SER A 338 8.23 2.91 -14.32
CA SER A 338 9.00 1.99 -13.49
C SER A 338 10.42 2.50 -13.23
N ILE A 339 11.12 2.96 -14.26
CA ILE A 339 12.48 3.51 -14.13
C ILE A 339 12.48 4.72 -13.19
N ARG A 340 11.52 5.63 -13.35
CA ARG A 340 11.39 6.83 -12.49
C ARG A 340 11.25 6.49 -11.02
N TYR A 341 10.42 5.50 -10.68
CA TYR A 341 10.24 5.05 -9.30
C TYR A 341 11.42 4.20 -8.80
N GLY A 342 12.06 3.45 -9.69
CA GLY A 342 13.14 2.53 -9.36
C GLY A 342 14.49 3.16 -9.08
N GLN A 343 14.65 4.46 -9.30
CA GLN A 343 15.89 5.19 -9.02
C GLN A 343 16.05 5.61 -7.56
N ASN A 344 15.11 5.25 -6.69
CA ASN A 344 15.21 5.51 -5.26
C ASN A 344 16.07 4.45 -4.53
N ILE A 345 16.50 4.77 -3.33
CA ILE A 345 17.38 3.94 -2.49
C ILE A 345 16.76 2.59 -2.10
N PHE A 346 15.44 2.47 -2.15
CA PHE A 346 14.67 1.28 -1.80
C PHE A 346 14.16 0.53 -3.03
N SER A 347 14.70 0.84 -4.21
CA SER A 347 14.34 0.16 -5.45
C SER A 347 14.55 -1.35 -5.33
N SER A 348 13.60 -2.10 -5.88
CA SER A 348 13.70 -3.55 -6.00
C SER A 348 14.74 -4.01 -7.03
N GLY A 349 15.34 -3.08 -7.78
CA GLY A 349 16.16 -3.39 -8.96
C GLY A 349 15.36 -3.76 -10.20
N SER A 350 14.04 -3.81 -10.13
CA SER A 350 13.16 -4.18 -11.24
C SER A 350 13.18 -3.16 -12.38
N TRP A 351 13.54 -1.92 -12.10
CA TRP A 351 13.63 -0.86 -13.10
C TRP A 351 14.60 -1.19 -14.23
N TYR A 352 15.65 -2.00 -13.96
CA TYR A 352 16.60 -2.42 -15.00
C TYR A 352 15.94 -3.33 -16.03
N LYS A 353 15.04 -4.23 -15.59
CA LYS A 353 14.19 -5.03 -16.50
C LYS A 353 13.23 -4.13 -17.29
N SER A 354 12.70 -3.08 -16.68
CA SER A 354 11.85 -2.10 -17.38
C SER A 354 12.60 -1.36 -18.47
N PHE A 355 13.82 -0.96 -18.18
CA PHE A 355 14.70 -0.37 -19.19
C PHE A 355 14.90 -1.31 -20.39
N MET A 356 15.13 -2.59 -20.14
CA MET A 356 15.23 -3.60 -21.20
C MET A 356 13.90 -3.81 -21.95
N THR A 357 12.76 -3.71 -21.26
CA THR A 357 11.43 -3.77 -21.87
C THR A 357 11.20 -2.58 -22.83
N ALA A 358 11.58 -1.37 -22.43
CA ALA A 358 11.52 -0.19 -23.28
C ALA A 358 12.41 -0.35 -24.54
N THR A 359 13.66 -0.85 -24.33
CA THR A 359 14.60 -1.14 -25.41
C THR A 359 14.04 -2.16 -26.40
N ALA A 360 13.45 -3.26 -25.90
CA ALA A 360 12.84 -4.29 -26.72
C ALA A 360 11.65 -3.74 -27.51
N SER A 361 10.82 -2.88 -26.89
CA SER A 361 9.69 -2.21 -27.52
C SER A 361 10.12 -1.30 -28.67
N LEU A 362 11.18 -0.49 -28.47
CA LEU A 362 11.77 0.33 -29.54
C LEU A 362 12.28 -0.55 -30.68
N SER A 363 12.94 -1.65 -30.34
CA SER A 363 13.47 -2.60 -31.33
C SER A 363 12.34 -3.28 -32.14
N MET A 364 11.22 -3.63 -31.50
CA MET A 364 10.04 -4.17 -32.18
C MET A 364 9.40 -3.17 -33.16
N LYS A 365 9.47 -1.87 -32.86
CA LYS A 365 9.05 -0.77 -33.77
C LYS A 365 10.05 -0.53 -34.90
N GLY A 366 11.13 -1.31 -35.01
CA GLY A 366 12.20 -1.10 -36.01
C GLY A 366 13.20 0.00 -35.62
N LYS A 367 13.01 0.69 -34.50
CA LYS A 367 13.83 1.81 -34.03
C LYS A 367 15.09 1.36 -33.27
N ASN A 368 15.85 0.45 -33.89
CA ASN A 368 17.01 -0.19 -33.25
C ASN A 368 18.16 0.79 -32.95
N LYS A 369 18.32 1.86 -33.75
CA LYS A 369 19.33 2.89 -33.47
C LYS A 369 18.94 3.69 -32.23
N GLU A 370 17.69 4.16 -32.14
CA GLU A 370 17.14 4.82 -30.94
C GLU A 370 17.29 3.94 -29.68
N ALA A 371 17.05 2.62 -29.82
CA ALA A 371 17.24 1.65 -28.74
C ALA A 371 18.69 1.60 -28.26
N ILE A 372 19.67 1.60 -29.18
CA ILE A 372 21.11 1.61 -28.84
C ILE A 372 21.50 2.94 -28.16
N GLU A 373 21.04 4.07 -28.66
CA GLU A 373 21.28 5.40 -28.05
C GLU A 373 20.69 5.47 -26.64
N TYR A 374 19.47 4.97 -26.46
CA TYR A 374 18.83 4.88 -25.16
C TYR A 374 19.63 4.00 -24.17
N MET A 375 20.13 2.83 -24.65
CA MET A 375 20.99 1.98 -23.82
C MET A 375 22.31 2.65 -23.47
N ASN A 376 22.91 3.40 -24.39
CA ASN A 376 24.14 4.16 -24.13
C ASN A 376 23.92 5.23 -23.06
N SER A 377 22.83 5.98 -23.15
CA SER A 377 22.43 6.98 -22.17
C SER A 377 22.26 6.38 -20.78
N ILE A 378 21.52 5.27 -20.66
CA ILE A 378 21.35 4.59 -19.37
C ILE A 378 22.68 4.06 -18.83
N LYS A 379 23.50 3.42 -19.67
CA LYS A 379 24.80 2.89 -19.26
C LYS A 379 25.77 3.95 -18.75
N SER A 380 25.74 5.16 -19.31
CA SER A 380 26.60 6.25 -18.87
C SER A 380 26.24 6.81 -17.50
N HIS A 381 24.94 6.84 -17.17
CA HIS A 381 24.44 7.39 -15.92
C HIS A 381 24.24 6.31 -14.84
N TYR A 382 23.87 5.12 -15.24
CA TYR A 382 23.56 3.99 -14.38
C TYR A 382 24.17 2.70 -14.93
N PRO A 383 25.50 2.52 -14.80
CA PRO A 383 26.15 1.29 -15.26
C PRO A 383 25.58 0.06 -14.56
N PRO A 384 25.54 -1.12 -15.21
CA PRO A 384 25.01 -2.33 -14.62
C PRO A 384 25.69 -2.65 -13.29
N PRO A 385 24.94 -2.68 -12.16
CA PRO A 385 25.55 -2.81 -10.83
C PRO A 385 25.97 -4.23 -10.50
N ASN A 386 25.48 -5.23 -11.24
CA ASN A 386 25.76 -6.64 -10.99
C ASN A 386 25.86 -7.45 -12.28
N LYS A 387 26.25 -8.71 -12.14
CA LYS A 387 26.46 -9.63 -13.26
C LYS A 387 25.22 -9.88 -14.10
N PHE A 388 24.03 -9.92 -13.45
CA PHE A 388 22.77 -10.14 -14.13
C PHE A 388 22.33 -8.93 -14.97
N ASP A 389 22.39 -7.74 -14.42
CA ASP A 389 22.05 -6.52 -15.17
C ASP A 389 23.03 -6.30 -16.32
N ASN A 390 24.29 -6.71 -16.13
CA ASN A 390 25.29 -6.72 -17.21
C ASN A 390 24.94 -7.73 -18.32
N MET A 391 24.43 -8.91 -17.94
CA MET A 391 23.89 -9.89 -18.90
C MET A 391 22.76 -9.27 -19.73
N LEU A 392 21.75 -8.68 -19.05
CA LEU A 392 20.61 -8.06 -19.71
C LEU A 392 21.03 -6.92 -20.66
N MET A 393 21.93 -6.06 -20.23
CA MET A 393 22.44 -4.96 -21.05
C MET A 393 23.13 -5.47 -22.31
N ASN A 394 24.04 -6.43 -22.19
CA ASN A 394 24.74 -7.02 -23.34
C ASN A 394 23.79 -7.75 -24.28
N TYR A 395 22.78 -8.44 -23.72
CA TYR A 395 21.71 -9.08 -24.47
C TYR A 395 20.91 -8.07 -25.29
N GLY A 396 20.57 -6.93 -24.72
CA GLY A 396 19.87 -5.85 -25.44
C GLY A 396 20.68 -5.31 -26.62
N TYR A 397 21.96 -4.96 -26.38
CA TYR A 397 22.85 -4.53 -27.44
C TYR A 397 22.97 -5.58 -28.56
N ALA A 398 23.17 -6.83 -28.17
CA ALA A 398 23.32 -7.92 -29.13
C ALA A 398 22.12 -8.02 -30.08
N ASN A 399 20.90 -7.98 -29.51
CA ASN A 399 19.67 -8.05 -30.31
C ASN A 399 19.48 -6.83 -31.23
N CYS A 400 19.75 -5.62 -30.74
CA CYS A 400 19.64 -4.41 -31.55
C CYS A 400 20.64 -4.43 -32.72
N TYR A 401 21.90 -4.78 -32.45
CA TYR A 401 22.91 -4.89 -33.50
C TYR A 401 22.60 -6.03 -34.48
N TRP A 402 22.04 -7.15 -34.02
CA TRP A 402 21.60 -8.23 -34.88
C TRP A 402 20.51 -7.77 -35.84
N ARG A 403 19.51 -7.04 -35.36
CA ARG A 403 18.39 -6.53 -36.19
C ARG A 403 18.83 -5.52 -37.23
N ILE A 404 19.85 -4.71 -36.94
CA ILE A 404 20.43 -3.80 -37.94
C ILE A 404 21.48 -4.49 -38.83
N LYS A 405 21.59 -5.83 -38.76
CA LYS A 405 22.50 -6.69 -39.55
C LYS A 405 24.01 -6.47 -39.27
N ASN A 406 24.35 -5.79 -38.17
CA ASN A 406 25.74 -5.67 -37.74
C ASN A 406 26.14 -6.91 -36.94
N TYR A 407 26.39 -8.01 -37.64
CA TYR A 407 26.58 -9.33 -37.04
C TYR A 407 27.83 -9.44 -36.21
N GLY A 408 28.94 -8.79 -36.61
CA GLY A 408 30.20 -8.84 -35.85
C GLY A 408 30.07 -8.18 -34.46
N THR A 409 29.41 -7.01 -34.39
CA THR A 409 29.14 -6.36 -33.13
C THR A 409 28.11 -7.11 -32.30
N ALA A 410 27.08 -7.66 -32.94
CA ALA A 410 26.07 -8.48 -32.27
C ALA A 410 26.70 -9.71 -31.61
N GLU A 411 27.61 -10.41 -32.31
CA GLU A 411 28.31 -11.58 -31.77
C GLU A 411 29.16 -11.22 -30.55
N LYS A 412 29.93 -10.13 -30.60
CA LYS A 412 30.68 -9.62 -29.44
C LYS A 412 29.81 -9.45 -28.20
N TYR A 413 28.62 -8.82 -28.36
CA TYR A 413 27.71 -8.61 -27.25
C TYR A 413 26.99 -9.88 -26.81
N PHE A 414 26.67 -10.80 -27.73
CA PHE A 414 26.16 -12.13 -27.38
C PHE A 414 27.17 -12.96 -26.57
N ILE A 415 28.43 -12.93 -26.92
CA ILE A 415 29.49 -13.60 -26.13
C ILE A 415 29.52 -12.99 -24.71
N LYS A 416 29.58 -11.66 -24.57
CA LYS A 416 29.56 -10.99 -23.26
C LYS A 416 28.28 -11.29 -22.45
N ALA A 417 27.14 -11.39 -23.11
CA ALA A 417 25.90 -11.77 -22.45
C ALA A 417 25.96 -13.23 -21.97
N GLY A 418 26.48 -14.13 -22.76
CA GLY A 418 26.68 -15.54 -22.42
C GLY A 418 27.65 -15.75 -21.25
N GLU A 419 28.79 -15.05 -21.26
CA GLU A 419 29.77 -15.07 -20.17
C GLU A 419 29.18 -14.49 -18.87
N ALA A 420 28.39 -13.42 -18.98
CA ALA A 420 27.69 -12.86 -17.83
C ALA A 420 26.55 -13.76 -17.32
N ALA A 421 25.93 -14.57 -18.18
CA ALA A 421 24.91 -15.55 -17.81
C ALA A 421 25.50 -16.77 -17.09
N ASP A 422 26.75 -17.12 -17.38
CA ASP A 422 27.40 -18.30 -16.77
C ASP A 422 27.46 -18.14 -15.23
N GLY A 423 26.91 -19.11 -14.49
CA GLY A 423 26.82 -19.09 -13.03
C GLY A 423 25.67 -18.26 -12.42
N LEU A 424 24.76 -17.71 -13.23
CA LEU A 424 23.54 -17.04 -12.78
C LEU A 424 22.31 -17.98 -12.78
N ASP A 425 22.50 -19.22 -12.46
CA ASP A 425 21.48 -20.27 -12.53
C ASP A 425 20.67 -20.41 -11.22
N SER A 426 20.34 -19.30 -10.55
CA SER A 426 19.45 -19.30 -9.39
C SER A 426 17.97 -19.48 -9.80
N PRO A 427 17.07 -19.89 -8.88
CA PRO A 427 15.63 -19.99 -9.16
C PRO A 427 15.02 -18.68 -9.69
N GLN A 428 15.62 -17.54 -9.35
CA GLN A 428 15.15 -16.22 -9.75
C GLN A 428 15.62 -15.79 -11.13
N THR A 429 16.79 -16.30 -11.57
CA THR A 429 17.48 -15.86 -12.79
C THR A 429 17.42 -16.86 -13.94
N TYR A 430 17.20 -18.15 -13.64
CA TYR A 430 17.35 -19.22 -14.65
C TYR A 430 16.53 -18.98 -15.93
N ARG A 431 15.32 -18.39 -15.81
CA ARG A 431 14.50 -18.10 -16.99
C ARG A 431 15.12 -17.04 -17.89
N ASP A 432 15.65 -15.96 -17.29
CA ASP A 432 16.32 -14.89 -18.04
C ASP A 432 17.63 -15.40 -18.67
N VAL A 433 18.33 -16.26 -17.94
CA VAL A 433 19.53 -16.94 -18.45
C VAL A 433 19.20 -17.85 -19.64
N CYS A 434 18.16 -18.70 -19.51
CA CYS A 434 17.70 -19.55 -20.60
C CYS A 434 17.19 -18.73 -21.80
N ASN A 435 16.51 -17.60 -21.58
CA ASN A 435 16.12 -16.68 -22.65
C ASN A 435 17.35 -16.12 -23.40
N THR A 436 18.37 -15.73 -22.63
CA THR A 436 19.63 -15.23 -23.21
C THR A 436 20.31 -16.29 -24.05
N TYR A 437 20.51 -17.50 -23.51
CA TYR A 437 21.10 -18.62 -24.26
C TYR A 437 20.28 -19.02 -25.48
N SER A 438 18.93 -18.98 -25.40
CA SER A 438 18.05 -19.29 -26.55
C SER A 438 18.25 -18.30 -27.69
N SER A 439 18.38 -17.00 -27.36
CA SER A 439 18.65 -15.98 -28.37
C SER A 439 20.05 -16.12 -29.00
N ILE A 440 21.04 -16.48 -28.18
CA ILE A 440 22.39 -16.76 -28.67
C ILE A 440 22.37 -18.00 -29.57
N ALA A 441 21.69 -19.07 -29.17
CA ALA A 441 21.54 -20.28 -29.98
C ALA A 441 20.86 -19.93 -31.32
N LEU A 442 19.80 -19.13 -31.30
CA LEU A 442 19.09 -18.68 -32.50
C LEU A 442 19.99 -17.83 -33.42
N PHE A 443 20.80 -16.95 -32.83
CA PHE A 443 21.76 -16.15 -33.59
C PHE A 443 22.75 -17.06 -34.37
N TYR A 444 23.34 -18.05 -33.69
CA TYR A 444 24.28 -18.99 -34.32
C TYR A 444 23.58 -19.94 -35.29
N ALA A 445 22.37 -20.39 -34.99
CA ALA A 445 21.58 -21.22 -35.89
C ALA A 445 21.27 -20.47 -37.22
N ASN A 446 20.95 -19.17 -37.16
CA ASN A 446 20.77 -18.33 -38.36
C ASN A 446 22.06 -18.17 -39.17
N ARG A 447 23.21 -18.28 -38.54
CA ARG A 447 24.52 -18.22 -39.18
C ARG A 447 25.07 -19.61 -39.55
N LYS A 448 24.25 -20.66 -39.41
CA LYS A 448 24.62 -22.08 -39.71
C LYS A 448 25.81 -22.61 -38.90
N ASN A 449 26.06 -21.99 -37.72
CA ASN A 449 27.12 -22.48 -36.83
C ASN A 449 26.55 -23.54 -35.87
N LEU A 450 26.51 -24.79 -36.33
CA LEU A 450 25.88 -25.89 -35.59
C LEU A 450 26.55 -26.16 -34.25
N HIS A 451 27.86 -26.04 -34.18
CA HIS A 451 28.61 -26.28 -32.95
C HIS A 451 28.23 -25.31 -31.84
N LYS A 452 28.26 -24.01 -32.10
CA LYS A 452 27.86 -22.99 -31.13
C LYS A 452 26.37 -23.04 -30.81
N THR A 453 25.52 -23.35 -31.81
CA THR A 453 24.09 -23.53 -31.57
C THR A 453 23.85 -24.64 -30.55
N LYS A 454 24.44 -25.80 -30.75
CA LYS A 454 24.33 -26.95 -29.84
C LYS A 454 24.87 -26.61 -28.45
N LEU A 455 26.04 -25.97 -28.37
CA LEU A 455 26.63 -25.55 -27.09
C LEU A 455 25.64 -24.76 -26.21
N TYR A 456 24.96 -23.79 -26.79
CA TYR A 456 24.01 -22.97 -25.99
C TYR A 456 22.70 -23.71 -25.70
N ILE A 457 22.27 -24.64 -26.57
CA ILE A 457 21.14 -25.53 -26.27
C ILE A 457 21.49 -26.45 -25.09
N ASP A 458 22.68 -27.04 -25.07
CA ASP A 458 23.16 -27.90 -23.97
C ASP A 458 23.26 -27.12 -22.64
N LYS A 459 23.65 -25.84 -22.69
CA LYS A 459 23.61 -24.95 -21.52
C LYS A 459 22.17 -24.72 -21.00
N ILE A 460 21.20 -24.55 -21.89
CA ILE A 460 19.77 -24.41 -21.51
C ILE A 460 19.30 -25.69 -20.81
N ASP A 461 19.62 -26.85 -21.38
CA ASP A 461 19.23 -28.14 -20.81
C ASP A 461 19.83 -28.37 -19.43
N ALA A 462 21.10 -28.01 -19.25
CA ALA A 462 21.79 -28.13 -17.95
C ALA A 462 21.14 -27.27 -16.88
N VAL A 463 20.80 -26.01 -17.21
CA VAL A 463 20.10 -25.09 -16.29
C VAL A 463 18.69 -25.55 -16.04
N SER A 464 17.93 -25.96 -17.05
CA SER A 464 16.53 -26.39 -16.93
C SER A 464 16.37 -27.65 -16.08
N LYS A 465 17.24 -28.63 -16.25
CA LYS A 465 17.25 -29.90 -15.47
C LYS A 465 17.41 -29.66 -13.98
N LYS A 466 18.20 -28.68 -13.59
CA LYS A 466 18.43 -28.31 -12.18
C LYS A 466 17.14 -27.93 -11.48
N TYR A 467 16.19 -27.33 -12.21
CA TYR A 467 14.91 -26.85 -11.66
C TYR A 467 13.73 -27.76 -11.98
N SER A 468 13.96 -28.97 -12.48
CA SER A 468 12.92 -29.94 -12.88
C SER A 468 11.82 -29.31 -13.77
N GLN A 469 12.19 -28.33 -14.58
CA GLN A 469 11.30 -27.60 -15.48
C GLN A 469 11.78 -27.72 -16.92
N ASN A 470 10.85 -28.01 -17.82
CA ASN A 470 11.14 -27.93 -19.24
C ASN A 470 11.03 -26.46 -19.68
N TYR A 471 12.17 -25.78 -19.77
CA TYR A 471 12.21 -24.45 -20.36
C TYR A 471 11.85 -24.54 -21.85
N ASN A 472 10.94 -23.66 -22.26
CA ASN A 472 10.50 -23.56 -23.64
C ASN A 472 10.35 -22.10 -24.08
N SER A 473 10.78 -21.76 -25.28
CA SER A 473 10.64 -20.44 -25.88
C SER A 473 10.63 -20.53 -27.41
N GLU A 474 10.04 -19.52 -28.06
CA GLU A 474 10.06 -19.43 -29.55
C GLU A 474 11.49 -19.51 -30.09
N ALA A 475 12.43 -18.78 -29.48
CA ALA A 475 13.83 -18.76 -29.90
C ALA A 475 14.51 -20.14 -29.79
N LEU A 476 14.21 -20.88 -28.71
CA LEU A 476 14.73 -22.25 -28.53
C LEU A 476 14.14 -23.18 -29.58
N GLN A 477 12.81 -23.18 -29.76
CA GLN A 477 12.16 -24.05 -30.73
C GLN A 477 12.61 -23.77 -32.16
N MET A 478 12.79 -22.51 -32.53
CA MET A 478 13.34 -22.12 -33.81
C MET A 478 14.83 -22.58 -33.98
N SER A 479 15.63 -22.52 -32.90
CA SER A 479 17.02 -22.96 -32.90
C SER A 479 17.11 -24.47 -33.09
N LEU A 480 16.30 -25.25 -32.37
CA LEU A 480 16.20 -26.71 -32.49
C LEU A 480 15.70 -27.10 -33.89
N TYR A 481 14.68 -26.46 -34.41
CA TYR A 481 14.21 -26.68 -35.80
C TYR A 481 15.36 -26.52 -36.80
N LYS A 482 16.11 -25.41 -36.70
CA LYS A 482 17.23 -25.14 -37.61
C LYS A 482 18.38 -26.14 -37.46
N LEU A 483 18.71 -26.49 -36.20
CA LEU A 483 19.74 -27.46 -35.90
C LEU A 483 19.40 -28.83 -36.49
N ASP A 484 18.19 -29.32 -36.23
CA ASP A 484 17.71 -30.62 -36.71
C ASP A 484 17.55 -30.64 -38.23
N SER A 485 17.05 -29.55 -38.81
CA SER A 485 16.95 -29.44 -40.26
C SER A 485 18.31 -29.53 -40.95
N LEU A 486 19.34 -28.87 -40.42
CA LEU A 486 20.69 -28.88 -40.94
C LEU A 486 21.41 -30.22 -40.71
N ASN A 487 20.99 -30.97 -39.68
CA ASN A 487 21.51 -32.33 -39.38
C ASN A 487 20.74 -33.43 -40.14
N GLY A 488 19.71 -33.09 -40.92
CA GLY A 488 18.89 -34.06 -41.65
C GLY A 488 17.80 -34.73 -40.79
N ASN A 489 17.61 -34.33 -39.55
CA ASN A 489 16.62 -34.88 -38.62
C ASN A 489 15.22 -34.24 -38.87
N PHE A 490 14.67 -34.40 -40.07
CA PHE A 490 13.48 -33.70 -40.51
C PHE A 490 12.22 -33.96 -39.68
N LYS A 491 12.06 -35.15 -39.09
CA LYS A 491 10.93 -35.46 -38.21
C LYS A 491 10.98 -34.61 -36.94
N SER A 492 12.11 -34.55 -36.28
CA SER A 492 12.32 -33.71 -35.08
C SER A 492 12.23 -32.24 -35.44
N ALA A 493 12.78 -31.81 -36.54
CA ALA A 493 12.68 -30.46 -37.06
C ALA A 493 11.22 -30.04 -37.22
N LEU A 494 10.38 -30.91 -37.81
CA LEU A 494 8.95 -30.61 -37.98
C LEU A 494 8.23 -30.43 -36.68
N GLU A 495 8.51 -31.25 -35.65
CA GLU A 495 7.92 -31.11 -34.32
C GLU A 495 8.32 -29.80 -33.65
N HIS A 496 9.60 -29.42 -33.73
CA HIS A 496 10.06 -28.12 -33.22
C HIS A 496 9.47 -26.96 -33.99
N HIS A 497 9.27 -27.08 -35.30
CA HIS A 497 8.60 -26.06 -36.10
C HIS A 497 7.11 -25.89 -35.74
N LYS A 498 6.40 -27.01 -35.48
CA LYS A 498 5.00 -26.98 -35.01
C LYS A 498 4.88 -26.28 -33.66
N LEU A 499 5.79 -26.59 -32.72
CA LEU A 499 5.82 -25.96 -31.40
C LEU A 499 6.10 -24.46 -31.51
N TYR A 500 7.11 -24.08 -32.32
CA TYR A 500 7.41 -22.68 -32.62
C TYR A 500 6.17 -21.97 -33.18
N LYS A 501 5.53 -22.55 -34.21
CA LYS A 501 4.38 -21.98 -34.88
C LYS A 501 3.20 -21.80 -33.92
N LYS A 502 2.92 -22.82 -33.09
CA LYS A 502 1.90 -22.74 -32.06
C LYS A 502 2.12 -21.59 -31.06
N MET A 503 3.37 -21.37 -30.63
CA MET A 503 3.72 -20.26 -29.73
C MET A 503 3.56 -18.91 -30.41
N SER A 504 4.06 -18.78 -31.65
CA SER A 504 3.98 -17.56 -32.45
C SER A 504 2.54 -17.19 -32.82
N ASP A 505 1.72 -18.17 -33.24
CA ASP A 505 0.32 -17.94 -33.58
C ASP A 505 -0.52 -17.56 -32.35
N SER A 506 -0.23 -18.10 -31.18
CA SER A 506 -0.89 -17.72 -29.92
C SER A 506 -0.74 -16.22 -29.61
N VAL A 507 0.39 -15.61 -29.96
CA VAL A 507 0.62 -14.17 -29.81
C VAL A 507 -0.12 -13.38 -30.89
N LEU A 508 -0.15 -13.87 -32.14
CA LEU A 508 -0.80 -13.22 -33.29
C LEU A 508 -2.33 -13.27 -33.21
N ASP A 509 -2.93 -14.40 -32.83
CA ASP A 509 -4.38 -14.54 -32.64
C ASP A 509 -4.87 -13.67 -31.49
N TYR A 510 -4.06 -13.47 -30.46
CA TYR A 510 -4.39 -12.56 -29.39
C TYR A 510 -4.46 -11.11 -29.88
N ALA A 511 -3.50 -10.67 -30.73
CA ALA A 511 -3.49 -9.31 -31.26
C ALA A 511 -4.69 -9.02 -32.21
N LYS A 512 -5.16 -10.02 -32.98
CA LYS A 512 -6.34 -9.90 -33.82
C LYS A 512 -7.68 -9.91 -33.08
N ASN A 513 -7.79 -10.77 -32.06
CA ASN A 513 -9.01 -10.87 -31.25
C ASN A 513 -9.18 -9.68 -30.31
N LYS A 514 -8.11 -8.96 -30.03
CA LYS A 514 -8.08 -7.84 -29.10
C LYS A 514 -8.97 -6.66 -29.54
N GLN A 515 -8.95 -6.25 -30.82
CA GLN A 515 -9.77 -5.16 -31.27
C GLN A 515 -11.27 -5.41 -31.06
N ILE A 516 -11.68 -6.66 -31.23
CA ILE A 516 -13.08 -7.08 -31.02
C ILE A 516 -13.41 -7.08 -29.52
N GLU A 517 -12.49 -7.49 -28.67
CA GLU A 517 -12.72 -7.54 -27.21
C GLU A 517 -12.60 -6.17 -26.53
N GLU A 518 -11.73 -5.29 -26.98
CA GLU A 518 -11.70 -3.90 -26.53
C GLU A 518 -12.99 -3.16 -26.89
N LEU A 519 -13.48 -3.31 -28.11
CA LEU A 519 -14.79 -2.79 -28.53
C LEU A 519 -15.91 -3.39 -27.69
N ARG A 520 -15.87 -4.68 -27.40
CA ARG A 520 -16.86 -5.35 -26.55
C ARG A 520 -16.79 -4.88 -25.10
N PHE A 521 -15.59 -4.73 -24.56
CA PHE A 521 -15.39 -4.21 -23.20
C PHE A 521 -15.81 -2.74 -23.08
N GLN A 522 -15.48 -1.91 -24.08
CA GLN A 522 -15.95 -0.52 -24.16
C GLN A 522 -17.47 -0.47 -24.21
N TYR A 523 -18.07 -1.28 -25.10
CA TYR A 523 -19.52 -1.36 -25.23
C TYR A 523 -20.23 -1.87 -23.96
N GLU A 524 -19.67 -2.90 -23.30
CA GLU A 524 -20.20 -3.39 -22.02
C GLU A 524 -20.03 -2.37 -20.88
N THR A 525 -18.94 -1.60 -20.91
CA THR A 525 -18.69 -0.54 -19.93
C THR A 525 -19.64 0.64 -20.15
N GLU A 526 -19.81 1.09 -21.39
CA GLU A 526 -20.78 2.14 -21.73
C GLU A 526 -22.22 1.72 -21.40
N ASN A 527 -22.59 0.48 -21.68
CA ASN A 527 -23.91 -0.03 -21.30
C ASN A 527 -24.11 -0.12 -19.78
N LYS A 528 -23.08 -0.51 -19.03
CA LYS A 528 -23.13 -0.50 -17.56
C LYS A 528 -23.20 0.93 -17.00
N GLU A 529 -22.46 1.86 -17.58
CA GLU A 529 -22.52 3.28 -17.18
C GLU A 529 -23.88 3.89 -17.50
N GLN A 530 -24.46 3.61 -18.67
CA GLN A 530 -25.82 4.04 -19.01
C GLN A 530 -26.85 3.44 -18.06
N LYS A 531 -26.71 2.16 -17.71
CA LYS A 531 -27.61 1.49 -16.76
C LYS A 531 -27.45 2.04 -15.33
N ILE A 532 -26.24 2.35 -14.91
CA ILE A 532 -25.96 3.03 -13.63
C ILE A 532 -26.56 4.44 -13.65
N LYS A 533 -26.43 5.18 -14.74
CA LYS A 533 -27.01 6.52 -14.90
C LYS A 533 -28.54 6.47 -14.86
N SER A 534 -29.15 5.50 -15.52
CA SER A 534 -30.60 5.27 -15.50
C SER A 534 -31.10 4.86 -14.09
N LEU A 535 -30.40 3.94 -13.42
CA LEU A 535 -30.70 3.55 -12.04
C LEU A 535 -30.54 4.71 -11.04
N ASN A 536 -29.53 5.53 -11.21
CA ASN A 536 -29.32 6.72 -10.36
C ASN A 536 -30.43 7.78 -10.61
N GLN A 537 -30.88 7.92 -11.85
CA GLN A 537 -32.04 8.78 -12.17
C GLN A 537 -33.34 8.22 -11.56
N GLU A 538 -33.55 6.92 -11.65
CA GLU A 538 -34.72 6.25 -11.07
C GLU A 538 -34.70 6.35 -9.54
N THR A 539 -33.54 6.14 -8.90
CA THR A 539 -33.34 6.31 -7.46
C THR A 539 -33.59 7.75 -7.02
N SER A 540 -33.11 8.73 -7.79
CA SER A 540 -33.35 10.14 -7.52
C SER A 540 -34.83 10.53 -7.66
N LEU A 541 -35.53 9.93 -8.64
CA LEU A 541 -36.98 10.11 -8.80
C LEU A 541 -37.76 9.44 -7.66
N GLN A 542 -37.35 8.26 -7.23
CA GLN A 542 -37.96 7.59 -6.07
C GLN A 542 -37.69 8.35 -4.78
N GLU A 543 -36.47 8.87 -4.57
CA GLU A 543 -36.18 9.73 -3.40
C GLU A 543 -36.99 11.01 -3.40
N THR A 544 -37.19 11.67 -4.56
CA THR A 544 -38.01 12.86 -4.67
C THR A 544 -39.49 12.55 -4.45
N ALA A 545 -39.97 11.42 -4.96
CA ALA A 545 -41.35 10.95 -4.69
C ALA A 545 -41.54 10.60 -3.21
N LEU A 546 -40.56 9.95 -2.58
CA LEU A 546 -40.58 9.61 -1.16
C LEU A 546 -40.56 10.87 -0.25
N LYS A 547 -39.73 11.86 -0.63
CA LYS A 547 -39.70 13.18 0.04
C LYS A 547 -41.04 13.89 -0.07
N LYS A 548 -41.66 13.86 -1.26
CA LYS A 548 -42.97 14.46 -1.49
C LYS A 548 -44.08 13.73 -0.72
N SER A 549 -44.06 12.42 -0.65
CA SER A 549 -44.98 11.61 0.16
C SER A 549 -44.78 11.84 1.65
N LYS A 550 -43.54 11.89 2.13
CA LYS A 550 -43.22 12.23 3.52
C LYS A 550 -43.69 13.65 3.87
N LEU A 551 -43.48 14.63 2.99
CA LEU A 551 -43.95 16.00 3.20
C LEU A 551 -45.48 16.05 3.28
N LEU A 552 -46.19 15.37 2.37
CA LEU A 552 -47.64 15.27 2.41
C LEU A 552 -48.14 14.59 3.68
N ASN A 553 -47.53 13.51 4.12
CA ASN A 553 -47.87 12.85 5.38
C ASN A 553 -47.59 13.74 6.59
N THR A 554 -46.43 14.44 6.59
CA THR A 554 -46.12 15.37 7.70
C THR A 554 -47.11 16.53 7.75
N VAL A 555 -47.47 17.10 6.58
CA VAL A 555 -48.48 18.17 6.50
C VAL A 555 -49.86 17.67 6.94
N SER A 556 -50.24 16.44 6.53
CA SER A 556 -51.54 15.84 6.92
C SER A 556 -51.59 15.56 8.42
N ILE A 557 -50.52 15.01 9.00
CA ILE A 557 -50.41 14.75 10.44
C ILE A 557 -50.41 16.08 11.22
N SER A 558 -49.63 17.06 10.72
CA SER A 558 -49.60 18.39 11.36
C SER A 558 -50.97 19.10 11.31
N SER A 559 -51.71 18.97 10.19
CA SER A 559 -53.08 19.51 10.07
C SER A 559 -54.04 18.82 11.01
N LEU A 560 -53.90 17.48 11.16
CA LEU A 560 -54.73 16.70 12.08
C LEU A 560 -54.45 17.10 13.54
N VAL A 561 -53.18 17.24 13.90
CA VAL A 561 -52.76 17.67 15.22
C VAL A 561 -53.24 19.10 15.50
N LEU A 562 -53.13 19.99 14.48
CA LEU A 562 -53.65 21.38 14.61
C LEU A 562 -55.17 21.39 14.80
N LEU A 563 -55.90 20.53 14.07
CA LEU A 563 -57.36 20.41 14.21
C LEU A 563 -57.75 19.91 15.60
N VAL A 564 -57.04 18.89 16.11
CA VAL A 564 -57.26 18.39 17.49
C VAL A 564 -56.91 19.47 18.52
N LEU A 565 -55.84 20.23 18.26
CA LEU A 565 -55.43 21.32 19.14
C LEU A 565 -56.48 22.46 19.15
N ILE A 566 -57.02 22.79 17.98
CA ILE A 566 -58.09 23.79 17.85
C ILE A 566 -59.37 23.30 18.59
N ILE A 567 -59.73 22.05 18.40
CA ILE A 567 -60.93 21.47 19.10
C ILE A 567 -60.68 21.46 20.61
N THR A 568 -59.48 21.09 21.04
CA THR A 568 -59.05 21.05 22.45
C THR A 568 -59.06 22.48 23.04
N LEU A 569 -58.55 23.45 22.27
CA LEU A 569 -58.56 24.85 22.67
C LEU A 569 -59.99 25.44 22.76
N LEU A 570 -60.89 25.10 21.80
CA LEU A 570 -62.30 25.51 21.83
C LEU A 570 -63.00 24.85 23.00
N TYR A 571 -62.78 23.59 23.27
CA TYR A 571 -63.31 22.87 24.42
C TYR A 571 -62.77 23.43 25.74
N ASN A 572 -61.51 23.73 25.81
CA ASN A 572 -60.91 24.36 26.98
C ASN A 572 -61.41 25.78 27.18
N ARG A 573 -61.57 26.57 26.10
CA ARG A 573 -62.16 27.93 26.18
C ARG A 573 -63.62 27.90 26.65
N TYR A 574 -64.38 26.88 26.23
CA TYR A 574 -65.72 26.66 26.74
C TYR A 574 -65.71 26.27 28.22
N ARG A 575 -64.80 25.43 28.65
CA ARG A 575 -64.65 25.05 30.07
C ARG A 575 -64.08 26.17 30.94
N LEU A 576 -63.11 26.94 30.37
CA LEU A 576 -62.60 28.13 31.09
C LEU A 576 -63.69 29.20 31.34
N LYS A 577 -64.59 29.35 30.36
CA LYS A 577 -65.75 30.33 30.56
C LYS A 577 -66.66 29.87 31.66
N GLN A 578 -66.79 28.65 31.96
CA GLN A 578 -67.51 28.10 33.12
C GLN A 578 -66.68 28.16 34.42
N LYS A 579 -65.34 28.03 34.34
CA LYS A 579 -64.53 28.11 35.56
C LYS A 579 -64.15 29.50 36.02
N ASN A 580 -64.13 30.49 35.12
CA ASN A 580 -63.77 31.88 35.49
C ASN A 580 -64.70 32.55 36.50
N ASN A 581 -65.82 31.94 36.77
CA ASN A 581 -66.69 32.42 37.89
C ASN A 581 -66.35 31.79 39.24
N ALA A 582 -65.43 30.78 39.26
CA ALA A 582 -65.07 30.12 40.52
C ALA A 582 -63.57 30.36 40.92
N GLU A 583 -62.80 31.06 40.11
CA GLU A 583 -61.35 31.03 40.17
C GLU A 583 -60.69 32.30 40.76
N LEU A 584 -61.51 33.28 41.32
CA LEU A 584 -60.85 34.40 41.96
C LEU A 584 -60.24 34.07 43.33
N GLU A 585 -60.60 32.94 43.91
CA GLU A 585 -60.06 32.50 45.23
C GLU A 585 -58.82 31.57 45.18
N LEU A 586 -58.43 31.08 44.02
CA LEU A 586 -57.32 30.11 43.89
C LEU A 586 -55.99 30.68 43.37
N LYS A 587 -56.02 31.97 42.99
CA LYS A 587 -54.79 32.58 42.34
C LYS A 587 -53.61 32.80 43.26
N GLU A 588 -53.79 32.82 44.56
CA GLU A 588 -52.68 33.01 45.50
C GLU A 588 -51.80 31.75 45.71
N LYS A 589 -52.36 30.56 45.47
CA LYS A 589 -51.59 29.29 45.57
C LYS A 589 -50.85 28.94 44.31
N GLU A 590 -51.20 29.46 43.17
CA GLU A 590 -50.70 29.08 41.87
C GLU A 590 -49.36 29.72 41.54
N ILE A 591 -49.02 30.85 42.06
CA ILE A 591 -47.77 31.56 41.77
C ILE A 591 -46.55 30.80 42.31
N ASN A 592 -46.71 30.10 43.41
CA ASN A 592 -45.58 29.32 44.02
C ASN A 592 -45.26 28.00 43.25
N GLN A 593 -46.26 27.44 42.54
CA GLN A 593 -46.08 26.20 41.78
C GLN A 593 -45.40 26.47 40.42
N LYS A 594 -45.55 27.67 39.87
CA LYS A 594 -44.97 28.01 38.54
C LYS A 594 -43.46 28.18 38.56
N ASN A 595 -42.90 28.59 39.66
CA ASN A 595 -41.45 28.77 39.82
C ASN A 595 -40.70 27.44 39.86
N ILE A 596 -41.35 26.36 40.24
CA ILE A 596 -40.74 25.01 40.29
C ILE A 596 -40.71 24.38 38.88
N ASN A 597 -41.75 24.57 38.10
CA ASN A 597 -41.86 23.99 36.74
C ASN A 597 -40.91 24.64 35.72
N LEU A 598 -40.56 25.92 35.93
CA LEU A 598 -39.66 26.62 34.99
C LEU A 598 -38.23 26.05 35.03
N ARG A 599 -37.82 25.56 36.18
CA ARG A 599 -36.48 24.89 36.30
C ARG A 599 -36.45 23.56 35.59
N HIS A 600 -37.51 22.77 35.67
CA HIS A 600 -37.61 21.48 34.98
C HIS A 600 -37.55 21.59 33.44
N LEU A 601 -38.15 22.62 32.89
CA LEU A 601 -38.17 22.85 31.44
C LEU A 601 -36.83 23.29 30.87
N LEU A 602 -36.00 23.93 31.66
CA LEU A 602 -34.62 24.28 31.25
C LEU A 602 -33.74 23.06 31.15
N ASP A 603 -33.82 22.16 32.11
CA ASP A 603 -33.05 20.92 32.14
C ASP A 603 -33.46 19.97 30.99
N GLU A 604 -34.75 19.92 30.63
CA GLU A 604 -35.26 19.10 29.53
C GLU A 604 -34.78 19.62 28.16
N LYS A 605 -34.70 20.94 28.00
CA LYS A 605 -34.22 21.57 26.77
C LYS A 605 -32.72 21.30 26.52
N GLU A 606 -31.91 21.32 27.57
CA GLU A 606 -30.48 20.99 27.47
C GLU A 606 -30.27 19.53 27.12
N TRP A 607 -31.06 18.62 27.66
CA TRP A 607 -31.01 17.20 27.36
C TRP A 607 -31.38 16.91 25.90
N LEU A 608 -32.44 17.54 25.40
CA LEU A 608 -32.90 17.40 24.00
C LEU A 608 -31.83 17.86 23.00
N LEU A 609 -31.13 18.94 23.29
CA LEU A 609 -30.05 19.42 22.42
C LEU A 609 -28.88 18.43 22.38
N LYS A 610 -28.51 17.83 23.50
CA LYS A 610 -27.46 16.78 23.54
C LYS A 610 -27.87 15.55 22.73
N GLU A 611 -29.13 15.11 22.84
CA GLU A 611 -29.62 13.94 22.09
C GLU A 611 -29.66 14.18 20.57
N ILE A 612 -30.00 15.40 20.13
CA ILE A 612 -30.01 15.77 18.71
C ILE A 612 -28.59 15.64 18.15
N HIS A 613 -27.59 16.19 18.83
CA HIS A 613 -26.20 16.09 18.37
C HIS A 613 -25.69 14.64 18.35
N HIS A 614 -26.11 13.82 19.30
CA HIS A 614 -25.80 12.40 19.33
C HIS A 614 -26.40 11.67 18.13
N ARG A 615 -27.62 11.95 17.77
CA ARG A 615 -28.29 11.33 16.62
C ARG A 615 -27.72 11.80 15.29
N VAL A 616 -27.37 13.06 15.15
CA VAL A 616 -26.72 13.57 13.95
C VAL A 616 -25.37 12.88 13.74
N LYS A 617 -24.55 12.74 14.78
CA LYS A 617 -23.28 11.98 14.71
C LYS A 617 -23.52 10.55 14.24
N ASN A 618 -24.47 9.83 14.85
CA ASN A 618 -24.76 8.44 14.51
C ASN A 618 -25.27 8.30 13.07
N ASN A 619 -26.10 9.22 12.62
CA ASN A 619 -26.59 9.25 11.25
C ASN A 619 -25.45 9.49 10.25
N LEU A 620 -24.54 10.42 10.55
CA LEU A 620 -23.37 10.68 9.70
C LEU A 620 -22.41 9.47 9.65
N GLN A 621 -22.21 8.78 10.78
CA GLN A 621 -21.43 7.54 10.83
C GLN A 621 -22.06 6.42 10.00
N THR A 622 -23.38 6.30 10.05
CA THR A 622 -24.12 5.34 9.22
C THR A 622 -23.95 5.64 7.73
N VAL A 623 -24.03 6.91 7.34
CA VAL A 623 -23.80 7.34 5.97
C VAL A 623 -22.37 7.04 5.51
N ILE A 624 -21.39 7.28 6.36
CA ILE A 624 -19.98 6.93 6.08
C ILE A 624 -19.83 5.41 5.85
N SER A 625 -20.45 4.59 6.70
CA SER A 625 -20.43 3.14 6.58
C SER A 625 -21.10 2.64 5.29
N LEU A 626 -22.23 3.23 4.91
CA LEU A 626 -22.91 2.95 3.64
C LEU A 626 -22.05 3.32 2.43
N LEU A 627 -21.41 4.48 2.47
CA LEU A 627 -20.51 4.91 1.41
C LEU A 627 -19.26 4.02 1.33
N ASN A 628 -18.75 3.53 2.46
CA ASN A 628 -17.67 2.55 2.50
C ASN A 628 -18.08 1.23 1.83
N SER A 629 -19.29 0.76 2.13
CA SER A 629 -19.82 -0.46 1.53
C SER A 629 -20.02 -0.30 0.01
N GLN A 630 -20.53 0.84 -0.42
CA GLN A 630 -20.73 1.14 -1.85
C GLN A 630 -19.40 1.26 -2.61
N SER A 631 -18.38 1.85 -1.98
CA SER A 631 -17.06 2.01 -2.60
C SER A 631 -16.37 0.67 -2.89
N ALA A 632 -16.72 -0.39 -2.14
CA ALA A 632 -16.16 -1.73 -2.32
C ALA A 632 -16.67 -2.44 -3.60
N TYR A 633 -17.78 -1.97 -4.19
CA TYR A 633 -18.40 -2.57 -5.38
C TYR A 633 -18.17 -1.74 -6.65
N LEU A 634 -17.43 -0.63 -6.58
CA LEU A 634 -17.23 0.24 -7.72
C LEU A 634 -15.91 -0.05 -8.41
N GLU A 635 -15.99 -0.40 -9.69
CA GLU A 635 -14.84 -0.63 -10.57
C GLU A 635 -14.38 0.64 -11.32
N ASN A 636 -15.16 1.73 -11.23
CA ASN A 636 -14.88 2.98 -11.92
C ASN A 636 -14.11 3.94 -10.99
N ASP A 637 -12.89 4.28 -11.36
CA ASP A 637 -11.99 5.15 -10.58
C ASP A 637 -12.57 6.55 -10.32
N MET A 638 -13.34 7.11 -11.26
CA MET A 638 -13.98 8.42 -11.07
C MET A 638 -15.11 8.35 -10.03
N ALA A 639 -15.92 7.31 -10.09
CA ALA A 639 -17.00 7.11 -9.12
C ALA A 639 -16.44 6.81 -7.72
N LEU A 640 -15.40 6.01 -7.63
CA LEU A 640 -14.71 5.71 -6.38
C LEU A 640 -14.09 6.96 -5.75
N SER A 641 -13.47 7.82 -6.58
CA SER A 641 -12.92 9.10 -6.13
C SER A 641 -14.03 10.05 -5.62
N ALA A 642 -15.17 10.08 -6.29
CA ALA A 642 -16.31 10.92 -5.87
C ALA A 642 -16.90 10.46 -4.52
N ILE A 643 -17.03 9.16 -4.33
CA ILE A 643 -17.49 8.62 -3.03
C ILE A 643 -16.49 8.92 -1.92
N LYS A 644 -15.19 8.71 -2.15
CA LYS A 644 -14.17 9.04 -1.15
C LYS A 644 -14.17 10.51 -0.77
N ASN A 645 -14.33 11.41 -1.74
CA ASN A 645 -14.47 12.84 -1.45
C ASN A 645 -15.70 13.13 -0.58
N SER A 646 -16.81 12.48 -0.87
CA SER A 646 -18.04 12.63 -0.06
C SER A 646 -17.84 12.10 1.37
N GLN A 647 -17.12 11.00 1.52
CA GLN A 647 -16.76 10.45 2.84
C GLN A 647 -15.93 11.43 3.67
N HIS A 648 -14.91 12.07 3.08
CA HIS A 648 -14.09 13.05 3.78
C HIS A 648 -14.91 14.26 4.25
N ARG A 649 -15.84 14.72 3.43
CA ARG A 649 -16.76 15.81 3.81
C ARG A 649 -17.64 15.43 4.96
N ILE A 650 -18.28 14.27 4.91
CA ILE A 650 -19.18 13.80 5.97
C ILE A 650 -18.38 13.53 7.25
N HIS A 651 -17.17 13.04 7.13
CA HIS A 651 -16.30 12.83 8.29
C HIS A 651 -15.93 14.14 8.98
N SER A 652 -15.60 15.19 8.21
CA SER A 652 -15.32 16.51 8.78
C SER A 652 -16.52 17.09 9.53
N MET A 653 -17.76 16.92 8.99
CA MET A 653 -18.98 17.29 9.68
C MET A 653 -19.22 16.45 10.95
N SER A 654 -18.99 15.15 10.87
CA SER A 654 -19.17 14.23 12.01
C SER A 654 -18.23 14.59 13.16
N LEU A 655 -16.99 14.98 12.84
CA LEU A 655 -15.99 15.38 13.83
C LEU A 655 -16.44 16.64 14.59
N ILE A 656 -17.08 17.59 13.92
CA ILE A 656 -17.65 18.79 14.55
C ILE A 656 -18.74 18.41 15.55
N HIS A 657 -19.70 17.57 15.14
CA HIS A 657 -20.76 17.12 16.04
C HIS A 657 -20.25 16.29 17.21
N GLN A 658 -19.14 15.58 17.03
CA GLN A 658 -18.47 14.86 18.13
C GLN A 658 -17.82 15.80 19.14
N LYS A 659 -17.23 16.91 18.67
CA LYS A 659 -16.61 17.90 19.56
C LYS A 659 -17.65 18.67 20.39
N LEU A 660 -18.81 18.96 19.82
CA LEU A 660 -19.93 19.57 20.54
C LEU A 660 -20.38 18.72 21.73
N TYR A 661 -20.42 17.42 21.57
CA TYR A 661 -20.83 16.50 22.63
C TYR A 661 -19.87 16.47 23.82
N ASN A 662 -18.55 16.66 23.57
CA ASN A 662 -17.50 16.54 24.57
C ASN A 662 -17.10 17.89 25.21
N SER A 663 -17.73 19.00 24.81
CA SER A 663 -17.44 20.32 25.36
C SER A 663 -18.43 20.66 26.50
N GLU A 664 -17.95 21.32 27.54
CA GLU A 664 -18.80 21.87 28.63
C GLU A 664 -19.72 22.98 28.13
N ASN A 665 -19.37 23.64 27.01
CA ASN A 665 -20.19 24.59 26.31
C ASN A 665 -20.82 23.96 25.06
N ILE A 666 -22.14 23.77 25.08
CA ILE A 666 -22.91 23.08 24.02
C ILE A 666 -22.93 23.85 22.68
N SER A 667 -22.40 25.07 22.63
CA SER A 667 -22.59 25.98 21.49
C SER A 667 -21.29 26.27 20.70
N THR A 668 -20.09 25.98 21.21
CA THR A 668 -18.84 26.37 20.58
C THR A 668 -17.87 25.19 20.38
N ILE A 669 -17.01 25.30 19.38
CA ILE A 669 -16.02 24.30 18.98
C ILE A 669 -14.63 24.87 19.10
N ASN A 670 -13.76 24.18 19.83
CA ASN A 670 -12.33 24.50 19.93
C ASN A 670 -11.64 24.19 18.60
N MET A 671 -11.32 25.25 17.83
CA MET A 671 -10.76 25.11 16.48
C MET A 671 -9.36 24.50 16.42
N PRO A 672 -8.41 24.79 17.33
CA PRO A 672 -7.11 24.11 17.36
C PRO A 672 -7.23 22.60 17.40
N ASN A 673 -8.06 22.07 18.30
CA ASN A 673 -8.27 20.63 18.45
C ASN A 673 -8.98 20.03 17.24
N TYR A 674 -9.99 20.72 16.72
CA TYR A 674 -10.73 20.27 15.56
C TYR A 674 -9.88 20.21 14.31
N ILE A 675 -9.13 21.28 14.01
CA ILE A 675 -8.29 21.36 12.80
C ILE A 675 -7.17 20.32 12.85
N LYS A 676 -6.56 20.13 14.02
CA LYS A 676 -5.54 19.10 14.20
C LYS A 676 -6.05 17.69 13.87
N GLU A 677 -7.20 17.33 14.39
CA GLU A 677 -7.81 16.02 14.14
C GLU A 677 -8.28 15.87 12.70
N LEU A 678 -8.80 16.91 12.08
CA LEU A 678 -9.19 16.90 10.67
C LEU A 678 -7.96 16.68 9.76
N VAL A 679 -6.86 17.40 10.03
CA VAL A 679 -5.63 17.28 9.26
C VAL A 679 -5.01 15.89 9.45
N GLU A 680 -5.01 15.36 10.67
CA GLU A 680 -4.52 14.02 10.95
C GLU A 680 -5.34 12.96 10.20
N TYR A 681 -6.65 13.05 10.25
CA TYR A 681 -7.55 12.21 9.48
C TYR A 681 -7.26 12.26 7.97
N LEU A 682 -7.06 13.45 7.40
CA LEU A 682 -6.74 13.59 5.98
C LEU A 682 -5.36 13.02 5.66
N ARG A 683 -4.39 13.22 6.54
CA ARG A 683 -3.05 12.65 6.42
C ARG A 683 -3.08 11.12 6.34
N GLU A 684 -3.85 10.50 7.22
CA GLU A 684 -4.06 9.05 7.25
C GLU A 684 -4.82 8.55 6.03
N SER A 685 -5.93 9.21 5.71
CA SER A 685 -6.82 8.83 4.60
C SER A 685 -6.15 8.87 3.24
N PHE A 686 -5.20 9.79 3.05
CA PHE A 686 -4.43 9.94 1.81
C PHE A 686 -3.05 9.27 1.87
N SER A 687 -2.72 8.59 2.95
CA SER A 687 -1.46 7.85 3.14
C SER A 687 -0.21 8.68 2.76
N LEU A 688 -0.13 9.93 3.26
CA LEU A 688 0.85 10.93 2.79
C LEU A 688 2.30 10.70 3.26
N GLY A 689 2.52 9.93 4.30
CA GLY A 689 3.84 9.69 4.89
C GLY A 689 4.56 10.97 5.32
N GLN A 690 5.86 11.05 4.97
CA GLN A 690 6.66 12.28 5.11
C GLN A 690 6.73 13.11 3.82
N ARG A 691 6.03 12.68 2.78
CA ARG A 691 6.07 13.35 1.48
C ARG A 691 5.44 14.73 1.54
N ILE A 692 4.31 14.86 2.20
CA ILE A 692 3.64 16.14 2.42
C ILE A 692 3.60 16.38 3.93
N ARG A 693 4.19 17.48 4.33
CA ARG A 693 4.19 17.92 5.73
C ARG A 693 3.13 18.98 5.93
N PHE A 694 2.55 18.99 7.11
CA PHE A 694 1.62 20.03 7.51
C PHE A 694 2.26 20.91 8.58
N GLU A 695 2.10 22.19 8.41
CA GLU A 695 2.42 23.18 9.43
C GLU A 695 1.14 23.87 9.85
N LEU A 696 0.76 23.70 11.10
CA LEU A 696 -0.46 24.24 11.68
C LEU A 696 -0.13 25.37 12.63
N LYS A 697 -0.68 26.56 12.37
CA LYS A 697 -0.57 27.70 13.27
C LYS A 697 -1.98 28.25 13.52
N ILE A 698 -2.62 27.72 14.55
CA ILE A 698 -4.01 27.99 14.87
C ILE A 698 -4.07 28.70 16.22
N ASP A 699 -4.63 29.88 16.22
CA ASP A 699 -4.86 30.61 17.46
C ASP A 699 -5.87 29.88 18.36
N PRO A 700 -5.79 30.03 19.69
CA PRO A 700 -6.73 29.40 20.63
C PRO A 700 -8.10 30.11 20.55
N LEU A 701 -8.91 29.73 19.59
CA LEU A 701 -10.21 30.31 19.35
C LEU A 701 -11.32 29.25 19.27
N GLU A 702 -12.52 29.68 19.62
CA GLU A 702 -13.71 28.86 19.51
C GLU A 702 -14.68 29.50 18.51
N LEU A 703 -15.26 28.67 17.64
CA LEU A 703 -16.31 29.06 16.70
C LEU A 703 -17.63 28.38 17.07
N ASP A 704 -18.73 29.02 16.79
CA ASP A 704 -20.02 28.36 16.87
C ASP A 704 -20.15 27.30 15.74
N VAL A 705 -21.16 26.46 15.86
CA VAL A 705 -21.40 25.38 14.90
C VAL A 705 -21.64 25.91 13.49
N ALA A 706 -22.35 27.05 13.39
CA ALA A 706 -22.71 27.64 12.10
C ALA A 706 -21.46 28.15 11.34
N GLN A 707 -20.42 28.55 12.05
CA GLN A 707 -19.14 28.95 11.49
C GLN A 707 -18.17 27.78 11.36
N ALA A 708 -18.11 26.89 12.33
CA ALA A 708 -17.17 25.77 12.35
C ALA A 708 -17.43 24.77 11.22
N VAL A 709 -18.69 24.52 10.85
CA VAL A 709 -19.03 23.58 9.76
C VAL A 709 -18.52 24.07 8.40
N PRO A 710 -18.83 25.28 7.95
CA PRO A 710 -18.26 25.80 6.71
C PRO A 710 -16.73 25.83 6.72
N VAL A 711 -16.12 26.31 7.80
CA VAL A 711 -14.66 26.36 7.96
C VAL A 711 -14.05 24.96 7.84
N GLY A 712 -14.65 23.95 8.48
CA GLY A 712 -14.20 22.57 8.41
C GLY A 712 -14.29 21.98 7.01
N LEU A 713 -15.36 22.26 6.28
CA LEU A 713 -15.54 21.82 4.90
C LEU A 713 -14.56 22.51 3.94
N ILE A 714 -14.34 23.81 4.12
CA ILE A 714 -13.34 24.57 3.35
C ILE A 714 -11.94 23.99 3.56
N LEU A 715 -11.57 23.73 4.81
CA LEU A 715 -10.30 23.08 5.15
C LEU A 715 -10.17 21.72 4.47
N ASN A 716 -11.20 20.91 4.59
CA ASN A 716 -11.23 19.59 3.96
C ASN A 716 -11.01 19.66 2.44
N GLU A 717 -11.75 20.55 1.76
CA GLU A 717 -11.65 20.70 0.31
C GLU A 717 -10.30 21.26 -0.12
N SER A 718 -9.83 22.30 0.56
CA SER A 718 -8.57 22.96 0.21
C SER A 718 -7.37 22.05 0.43
N ILE A 719 -7.30 21.37 1.57
CA ILE A 719 -6.23 20.42 1.87
C ILE A 719 -6.28 19.24 0.89
N THR A 720 -7.46 18.72 0.61
CA THR A 720 -7.63 17.62 -0.36
C THR A 720 -7.17 18.03 -1.76
N ASN A 721 -7.46 19.28 -2.17
CA ASN A 721 -7.00 19.81 -3.46
C ASN A 721 -5.47 19.96 -3.50
N SER A 722 -4.86 20.48 -2.44
CA SER A 722 -3.40 20.58 -2.35
C SER A 722 -2.75 19.20 -2.39
N ILE A 723 -3.30 18.21 -1.68
CA ILE A 723 -2.80 16.83 -1.71
C ILE A 723 -2.86 16.24 -3.12
N LYS A 724 -3.96 16.46 -3.83
CA LYS A 724 -4.20 15.85 -5.14
C LYS A 724 -3.47 16.54 -6.29
N TYR A 725 -3.31 17.85 -6.23
CA TYR A 725 -2.92 18.64 -7.41
C TYR A 725 -1.63 19.43 -7.23
N ALA A 726 -1.25 19.77 -6.00
CA ALA A 726 -0.11 20.64 -5.78
C ALA A 726 1.24 19.90 -5.92
N PHE A 727 1.25 18.59 -5.72
CA PHE A 727 2.49 17.81 -5.65
C PHE A 727 2.48 16.62 -6.61
N PRO A 728 2.47 16.86 -7.95
CA PRO A 728 2.54 15.83 -8.97
C PRO A 728 3.87 15.05 -8.85
N ASP A 729 3.95 13.91 -9.50
CA ASP A 729 5.15 13.08 -9.66
C ASP A 729 5.88 12.74 -8.35
N ASN A 730 5.12 12.55 -7.27
CA ASN A 730 5.65 12.27 -5.93
C ASN A 730 6.53 13.39 -5.33
N ARG A 731 6.40 14.61 -5.81
CA ARG A 731 7.08 15.77 -5.24
C ARG A 731 6.79 15.87 -3.74
N THR A 732 7.84 16.09 -2.96
CA THR A 732 7.70 16.44 -1.55
C THR A 732 7.25 17.87 -1.40
N GLY A 733 6.45 18.15 -0.39
CA GLY A 733 5.96 19.49 -0.17
C GLY A 733 5.43 19.74 1.23
N MET A 734 4.93 20.94 1.40
CA MET A 734 4.38 21.40 2.67
C MET A 734 3.04 22.11 2.44
N ILE A 735 2.09 21.82 3.30
CA ILE A 735 0.81 22.51 3.37
C ILE A 735 0.77 23.28 4.69
N TYR A 736 0.54 24.57 4.60
CA TYR A 736 0.41 25.47 5.73
C TYR A 736 -1.06 25.73 5.98
N VAL A 737 -1.49 25.59 7.20
CA VAL A 737 -2.85 25.95 7.63
C VAL A 737 -2.73 26.91 8.79
N THR A 738 -3.23 28.12 8.60
CA THR A 738 -3.24 29.10 9.66
C THR A 738 -4.66 29.60 9.87
N LEU A 739 -5.07 29.73 11.11
CA LEU A 739 -6.31 30.38 11.50
C LEU A 739 -6.01 31.36 12.64
N GLN A 740 -6.09 32.62 12.35
CA GLN A 740 -5.63 33.70 13.24
C GLN A 740 -6.68 34.79 13.38
N ALA A 741 -6.73 35.41 14.55
CA ALA A 741 -7.48 36.62 14.74
C ALA A 741 -6.68 37.82 14.17
N THR A 742 -7.23 38.50 13.18
CA THR A 742 -6.59 39.68 12.53
C THR A 742 -6.96 41.00 13.16
N SER A 743 -8.11 41.04 13.84
CA SER A 743 -8.61 42.21 14.60
C SER A 743 -9.56 41.71 15.67
N GLU A 744 -10.07 42.61 16.53
CA GLU A 744 -11.05 42.25 17.58
C GLU A 744 -12.28 41.51 17.03
N ASN A 745 -12.59 41.67 15.74
CA ASN A 745 -13.85 41.17 15.15
C ASN A 745 -13.65 40.36 13.87
N LYS A 746 -12.42 39.96 13.49
CA LYS A 746 -12.19 39.18 12.25
C LYS A 746 -11.23 38.05 12.43
N TYR A 747 -11.53 36.96 11.75
CA TYR A 747 -10.67 35.79 11.61
C TYR A 747 -10.15 35.65 10.18
N LEU A 748 -8.90 35.27 10.02
CA LEU A 748 -8.27 34.94 8.75
C LEU A 748 -7.85 33.47 8.75
N LEU A 749 -8.49 32.73 7.90
CA LEU A 749 -8.07 31.36 7.54
C LEU A 749 -7.21 31.42 6.30
N THR A 750 -5.99 30.88 6.38
CA THR A 750 -5.10 30.73 5.22
C THR A 750 -4.70 29.27 5.07
N ILE A 751 -4.88 28.75 3.88
CA ILE A 751 -4.38 27.43 3.48
C ILE A 751 -3.43 27.66 2.30
N ALA A 752 -2.17 27.26 2.46
CA ALA A 752 -1.16 27.44 1.44
C ALA A 752 -0.39 26.16 1.19
N ASP A 753 0.01 25.93 -0.02
CA ASP A 753 0.94 24.87 -0.38
C ASP A 753 2.14 25.45 -1.14
N ASN A 754 3.27 24.73 -1.11
CA ASN A 754 4.45 25.04 -1.88
C ASN A 754 4.57 24.15 -3.13
N GLY A 755 3.44 23.81 -3.69
CA GLY A 755 3.32 22.94 -4.85
C GLY A 755 3.60 23.63 -6.18
N VAL A 756 2.98 23.10 -7.23
CA VAL A 756 3.11 23.65 -8.59
C VAL A 756 2.25 24.89 -8.83
N GLY A 757 1.34 25.20 -7.91
CA GLY A 757 0.37 26.27 -8.07
C GLY A 757 -0.66 25.98 -9.17
N PHE A 758 -1.33 27.01 -9.63
CA PHE A 758 -2.33 26.94 -10.71
C PHE A 758 -2.04 27.98 -11.78
N ASP A 759 -2.45 27.74 -13.02
CA ASP A 759 -2.24 28.68 -14.13
C ASP A 759 -3.15 29.90 -13.95
N ALA A 760 -2.53 31.08 -13.85
CA ALA A 760 -3.23 32.34 -13.64
C ALA A 760 -4.20 32.73 -14.79
N ASN A 761 -4.03 32.17 -15.98
CA ASN A 761 -4.95 32.39 -17.11
C ASN A 761 -6.28 31.62 -17.00
N ILE A 762 -6.41 30.78 -16.02
CA ILE A 762 -7.64 29.98 -15.76
C ILE A 762 -8.67 30.80 -14.98
N SER A 763 -8.30 31.92 -14.37
CA SER A 763 -9.22 32.76 -13.59
C SER A 763 -10.34 33.44 -14.40
N ASN A 764 -10.25 33.46 -15.76
CA ASN A 764 -11.22 34.07 -16.66
C ASN A 764 -12.05 33.09 -17.50
N LYS A 765 -11.79 31.78 -17.43
CA LYS A 765 -12.66 30.74 -18.02
C LYS A 765 -13.32 30.00 -16.86
N LYS A 766 -14.67 29.93 -16.88
CA LYS A 766 -15.52 29.19 -15.94
C LYS A 766 -14.85 27.89 -15.46
N ILE A 767 -14.12 27.94 -14.33
CA ILE A 767 -13.60 26.74 -13.69
C ILE A 767 -14.75 26.15 -12.89
N ASN A 768 -15.49 25.25 -13.51
CA ASN A 768 -16.51 24.44 -12.85
C ASN A 768 -15.87 23.22 -12.18
N SER A 769 -14.87 23.40 -11.27
CA SER A 769 -14.56 22.32 -10.37
C SER A 769 -15.50 22.43 -9.17
N PHE A 770 -16.20 21.34 -8.92
CA PHE A 770 -17.18 21.25 -7.83
C PHE A 770 -16.56 21.68 -6.47
N GLY A 771 -15.31 21.33 -6.21
CA GLY A 771 -14.61 21.68 -4.96
C GLY A 771 -14.42 23.20 -4.79
N LEU A 772 -14.00 23.91 -5.84
CA LEU A 772 -13.81 25.36 -5.76
C LEU A 772 -15.13 26.11 -5.65
N SER A 773 -16.16 25.64 -6.36
CA SER A 773 -17.52 26.17 -6.23
C SER A 773 -18.06 25.97 -4.81
N LEU A 774 -17.77 24.84 -4.20
CA LEU A 774 -18.14 24.55 -2.81
C LEU A 774 -17.41 25.48 -1.83
N ILE A 775 -16.10 25.66 -1.98
CA ILE A 775 -15.33 26.58 -1.13
C ILE A 775 -15.89 27.99 -1.22
N LYS A 776 -16.21 28.47 -2.43
CA LYS A 776 -16.79 29.79 -2.64
C LYS A 776 -18.16 29.90 -1.98
N GLY A 777 -19.06 28.92 -2.18
CA GLY A 777 -20.36 28.89 -1.54
C GLY A 777 -20.28 28.89 -0.02
N LEU A 778 -19.37 28.09 0.54
CA LEU A 778 -19.15 28.07 2.00
C LEU A 778 -18.51 29.36 2.52
N SER A 779 -17.71 30.04 1.71
CA SER A 779 -17.21 31.39 2.05
C SER A 779 -18.33 32.43 2.05
N ASP A 780 -19.25 32.34 1.07
CA ASP A 780 -20.45 33.19 1.04
C ASP A 780 -21.38 32.89 2.25
N ASP A 781 -21.49 31.63 2.67
CA ASP A 781 -22.25 31.24 3.88
C ASP A 781 -21.63 31.83 5.16
N LEU A 782 -20.32 32.04 5.18
CA LEU A 782 -19.60 32.69 6.29
C LEU A 782 -19.64 34.24 6.21
N ASP A 783 -20.23 34.81 5.17
CA ASP A 783 -20.10 36.21 4.83
C ASP A 783 -18.63 36.66 4.74
N ALA A 784 -17.79 35.79 4.15
CA ALA A 784 -16.34 35.94 4.12
C ALA A 784 -15.84 36.51 2.80
N THR A 785 -14.74 37.23 2.87
CA THR A 785 -13.97 37.58 1.67
C THR A 785 -13.05 36.43 1.30
N PHE A 786 -13.16 35.97 0.06
CA PHE A 786 -12.37 34.88 -0.50
C PHE A 786 -11.35 35.40 -1.50
N SER A 787 -10.09 35.01 -1.36
CA SER A 787 -9.05 35.23 -2.35
C SER A 787 -8.17 34.01 -2.53
N MET A 788 -7.66 33.84 -3.75
CA MET A 788 -6.74 32.76 -4.10
C MET A 788 -5.61 33.33 -4.95
N GLU A 789 -4.38 33.08 -4.53
CA GLU A 789 -3.16 33.57 -5.14
C GLU A 789 -2.25 32.42 -5.56
N ASN A 790 -1.53 32.60 -6.65
CA ASN A 790 -0.48 31.69 -7.07
C ASN A 790 0.88 32.33 -6.78
N ASN A 791 1.60 31.84 -5.78
CA ASN A 791 2.90 32.35 -5.38
C ASN A 791 3.81 31.20 -4.94
N ASN A 792 4.48 30.57 -5.91
CA ASN A 792 5.26 29.34 -5.72
C ASN A 792 4.46 28.22 -5.01
N GLY A 793 3.21 28.08 -5.39
CA GLY A 793 2.20 27.24 -4.79
C GLY A 793 0.86 27.96 -4.73
N THR A 794 -0.14 27.33 -4.18
CA THR A 794 -1.49 27.91 -4.03
C THR A 794 -1.64 28.51 -2.64
N ILE A 795 -2.12 29.73 -2.55
CA ILE A 795 -2.47 30.39 -1.30
C ILE A 795 -3.95 30.76 -1.36
N LEU A 796 -4.73 30.18 -0.47
CA LEU A 796 -6.15 30.47 -0.31
C LEU A 796 -6.33 31.21 1.01
N LYS A 797 -7.02 32.36 0.96
CA LYS A 797 -7.29 33.20 2.12
C LYS A 797 -8.78 33.47 2.24
N ILE A 798 -9.30 33.32 3.43
CA ILE A 798 -10.72 33.53 3.76
C ILE A 798 -10.78 34.36 5.03
N GLU A 799 -11.30 35.56 4.92
CA GLU A 799 -11.49 36.46 6.05
C GLU A 799 -12.97 36.57 6.36
N PHE A 800 -13.37 36.26 7.60
CA PHE A 800 -14.76 36.25 8.04
C PHE A 800 -14.90 36.90 9.43
N SER A 801 -16.12 37.34 9.75
CA SER A 801 -16.44 38.03 11.00
C SER A 801 -16.51 37.05 12.18
N LYS A 802 -16.10 37.54 13.36
CA LYS A 802 -16.28 36.84 14.65
C LYS A 802 -17.73 36.67 15.05
N GLU A 803 -18.55 37.69 14.81
CA GLU A 803 -19.97 37.65 15.07
C GLU A 803 -20.71 37.28 13.78
N PHE A 804 -21.53 36.23 13.84
CA PHE A 804 -22.45 35.89 12.78
C PHE A 804 -23.56 36.95 12.77
N PRO A 805 -23.82 37.65 11.69
CA PRO A 805 -24.97 38.55 11.62
C PRO A 805 -26.23 37.69 11.78
N ILE A 806 -26.92 37.85 12.89
CA ILE A 806 -28.22 37.23 13.09
C ILE A 806 -29.17 37.88 12.06
N ASN A 807 -29.27 37.26 10.91
CA ASN A 807 -30.13 37.72 9.85
C ASN A 807 -31.58 37.48 10.28
N GLU A 808 -32.27 38.51 10.80
CA GLU A 808 -33.71 38.51 11.16
C GLU A 808 -34.64 38.23 9.96
N LYS A 809 -34.10 37.91 8.77
CA LYS A 809 -34.89 37.71 7.54
C LYS A 809 -35.24 36.25 7.21
N ARG A 810 -35.03 35.31 8.11
CA ARG A 810 -35.54 33.93 7.96
C ARG A 810 -36.40 33.53 9.14
N ARG A 811 -37.53 34.26 9.31
CA ARG A 811 -38.70 33.72 10.00
C ARG A 811 -39.75 33.28 8.98
#